data_fc98a5e8628f012170332a436e8c0aec
#
_entry.id   fc98a5e8628f012170332a436e8c0aec
#
_cell.length_a   1.000
_cell.length_b   1.000
_cell.length_c   1.000
_cell.angle_alpha   90.00
_cell.angle_beta   90.00
_cell.angle_gamma   90.00
#
_symmetry.space_group_name_H-M   'P 1'
#
loop_
_entity.id
_entity.type
_entity.pdbx_description
1 polymer ?
#
loop_
_entity_poly.entity_id
_entity_poly.type
_entity_poly.pdbx_seq_one_letter_code
_entity_poly.pdbx_strand_id
1 'polypeptide(L)'
;MTRTKKTTAPAKTKEIGLGFITELDRYLFGQGTHYKIFEKLGAHPKTYKGKAGMYFAVWAPHAKAVGVVGDFNGWDPDAAPMSPLADSGIYEAFIPGVGLGELYKFAITTQEGMILFKADPYAVHAEFRPGTASITEDINGFKWDDAAWMETRKKADPVKSPMAIYEVHLGSWRKKDRPQKEGYYTYMEAAHELADYVKKMGYTHVELMGIAEHPYDGSWGYQVTGYYAPTSRYGTPKEFMYFVNYLHKKGIGIILDWVPAHFPKDAHGLADFDGQPLYEYADPRKGEHPDWGTKVFDYSKNEVKNFLIANALYWVENFHVDGLRVDDVASMLYLDYGRSDGNWVPNKYGENKNLEAIEFFRHLNSVLTGHLTGAMMIAEESTAWPGVTKPPEEGGLGFTFKWNMGWMHDFLEYMKLDPYFRKFNHNKMTFGITYATSENYILTLSHDEVVHLKCSMINKMPGLNGDKFANLKAGYTFMMGHPGKKLLFMGQDFGQYHEWDEKVSLDWYLADEPLHKDLQKYYSDLLHVYQKYPALWQLDSDWNGFQWINANDGDRSIFSFIRRDETGKKNLLFVINFTPVARDDYRVGVPKSGTYSLILDSGHGLYKRGEHAFSARSKKRECDGQPYSFAYPLPAYGAAIFKFN
;
A
#
# COMPACT_ATOMS: atom_id res chain seq x y z
N MET A 1 -61.07 3.91 43.65
CA MET A 1 -60.96 2.74 42.73
C MET A 1 -59.82 3.01 41.78
N THR A 2 -58.65 2.53 42.10
CA THR A 2 -57.38 2.70 41.33
C THR A 2 -57.23 1.54 40.35
N ARG A 3 -57.30 1.81 39.04
CA ARG A 3 -57.06 0.83 37.98
C ARG A 3 -55.54 0.66 37.77
N THR A 4 -55.01 -0.46 38.21
CA THR A 4 -53.66 -0.94 37.87
C THR A 4 -53.58 -1.29 36.38
N LYS A 5 -52.74 -0.55 35.61
CA LYS A 5 -52.34 -0.92 34.25
C LYS A 5 -51.43 -2.16 34.32
N LYS A 6 -51.88 -3.28 33.78
CA LYS A 6 -51.02 -4.43 33.44
C LYS A 6 -50.06 -4.00 32.34
N THR A 7 -48.77 -3.92 32.64
CA THR A 7 -47.69 -3.88 31.64
C THR A 7 -47.60 -5.25 31.02
N THR A 8 -48.00 -5.35 29.75
CA THR A 8 -47.74 -6.53 28.91
C THR A 8 -46.22 -6.59 28.65
N ALA A 9 -45.60 -7.72 29.01
CA ALA A 9 -44.23 -8.02 28.64
C ALA A 9 -44.08 -7.97 27.12
N PRO A 10 -42.92 -7.48 26.56
CA PRO A 10 -42.72 -7.47 25.12
C PRO A 10 -42.78 -8.92 24.60
N ALA A 11 -43.50 -9.13 23.49
CA ALA A 11 -43.59 -10.40 22.82
C ALA A 11 -42.17 -10.90 22.49
N LYS A 12 -41.85 -12.12 22.88
CA LYS A 12 -40.61 -12.79 22.46
C LYS A 12 -40.62 -12.81 20.93
N THR A 13 -39.77 -12.02 20.29
CA THR A 13 -39.45 -12.16 18.87
C THR A 13 -39.02 -13.59 18.63
N LYS A 14 -39.69 -14.29 17.71
CA LYS A 14 -39.33 -15.65 17.31
C LYS A 14 -37.91 -15.57 16.77
N GLU A 15 -36.95 -16.23 17.41
CA GLU A 15 -35.60 -16.36 16.85
C GLU A 15 -35.71 -17.01 15.47
N ILE A 16 -35.22 -16.31 14.46
CA ILE A 16 -35.18 -16.80 13.08
C ILE A 16 -33.79 -17.41 12.89
N GLY A 17 -33.73 -18.67 12.44
CA GLY A 17 -32.47 -19.37 12.20
C GLY A 17 -31.80 -19.93 13.47
N LEU A 18 -30.46 -20.03 13.44
CA LEU A 18 -29.64 -20.58 14.52
C LEU A 18 -29.34 -19.55 15.64
N GLY A 19 -29.70 -18.28 15.44
CA GLY A 19 -29.53 -17.21 16.42
C GLY A 19 -28.15 -16.57 16.46
N PHE A 20 -27.23 -16.90 15.56
CA PHE A 20 -25.89 -16.30 15.49
C PHE A 20 -25.86 -15.01 14.68
N ILE A 21 -26.77 -14.86 13.71
CA ILE A 21 -27.02 -13.64 12.95
C ILE A 21 -28.36 -13.06 13.39
N THR A 22 -28.36 -11.85 13.93
CA THR A 22 -29.56 -11.17 14.42
C THR A 22 -30.31 -10.43 13.30
N GLU A 23 -31.52 -9.95 13.58
CA GLU A 23 -32.25 -9.06 12.68
C GLU A 23 -31.48 -7.75 12.42
N LEU A 24 -30.83 -7.21 13.44
CA LEU A 24 -29.97 -6.01 13.31
C LEU A 24 -28.76 -6.29 12.39
N ASP A 25 -28.09 -7.44 12.52
CA ASP A 25 -26.96 -7.81 11.66
C ASP A 25 -27.40 -7.84 10.19
N ARG A 26 -28.54 -8.44 9.88
CA ARG A 26 -29.12 -8.51 8.52
C ARG A 26 -29.47 -7.11 7.98
N TYR A 27 -30.10 -6.29 8.81
CA TYR A 27 -30.43 -4.92 8.44
C TYR A 27 -29.18 -4.10 8.13
N LEU A 28 -28.18 -4.10 9.01
CA LEU A 28 -26.93 -3.36 8.82
C LEU A 28 -26.16 -3.85 7.58
N PHE A 29 -26.15 -5.16 7.32
CA PHE A 29 -25.52 -5.74 6.14
C PHE A 29 -26.18 -5.24 4.85
N GLY A 30 -27.52 -5.30 4.75
CA GLY A 30 -28.26 -4.78 3.61
C GLY A 30 -28.19 -3.24 3.46
N GLN A 31 -27.79 -2.51 4.53
CA GLN A 31 -27.50 -1.08 4.44
C GLN A 31 -26.03 -0.75 4.09
N GLY A 32 -25.15 -1.76 4.03
CA GLY A 32 -23.72 -1.56 3.78
C GLY A 32 -22.95 -0.98 4.98
N THR A 33 -23.45 -1.15 6.20
CA THR A 33 -22.92 -0.53 7.42
C THR A 33 -22.58 -1.51 8.53
N HIS A 34 -22.56 -2.81 8.23
CA HIS A 34 -22.12 -3.83 9.19
C HIS A 34 -20.60 -4.04 9.12
N TYR A 35 -19.83 -3.13 9.68
CA TYR A 35 -18.36 -3.11 9.54
C TYR A 35 -17.64 -4.29 10.19
N LYS A 36 -18.32 -5.12 10.97
CA LYS A 36 -17.81 -6.37 11.56
C LYS A 36 -18.56 -7.61 11.05
N ILE A 37 -19.08 -7.56 9.85
CA ILE A 37 -19.81 -8.69 9.25
C ILE A 37 -18.96 -9.97 9.16
N PHE A 38 -17.63 -9.83 9.10
CA PHE A 38 -16.68 -10.96 9.12
C PHE A 38 -16.69 -11.76 10.43
N GLU A 39 -17.30 -11.25 11.51
CA GLU A 39 -17.56 -11.99 12.75
C GLU A 39 -18.84 -12.87 12.65
N LYS A 40 -19.59 -12.73 11.57
CA LYS A 40 -20.88 -13.35 11.34
C LYS A 40 -20.88 -14.26 10.11
N LEU A 41 -20.40 -13.78 8.98
CA LEU A 41 -20.22 -14.57 7.75
C LEU A 41 -18.86 -15.27 7.77
N GLY A 42 -18.77 -16.42 7.09
CA GLY A 42 -17.62 -17.29 7.11
C GLY A 42 -17.77 -18.49 8.05
N ALA A 43 -16.66 -19.06 8.50
CA ALA A 43 -16.60 -20.20 9.41
C ALA A 43 -16.14 -19.78 10.81
N HIS A 44 -16.94 -20.09 11.83
CA HIS A 44 -16.66 -19.69 13.21
C HIS A 44 -16.84 -20.84 14.18
N PRO A 45 -15.85 -21.15 15.06
CA PRO A 45 -16.03 -22.13 16.12
C PRO A 45 -17.12 -21.65 17.11
N LYS A 46 -18.12 -22.47 17.32
CA LYS A 46 -19.26 -22.15 18.20
C LYS A 46 -19.67 -23.37 19.04
N THR A 47 -20.42 -23.11 20.09
CA THR A 47 -21.17 -24.14 20.81
C THR A 47 -22.65 -23.89 20.59
N TYR A 48 -23.36 -24.88 20.06
CA TYR A 48 -24.79 -24.83 19.82
C TYR A 48 -25.49 -26.03 20.46
N LYS A 49 -26.52 -25.76 21.25
CA LYS A 49 -27.28 -26.80 22.02
C LYS A 49 -26.36 -27.78 22.78
N GLY A 50 -25.30 -27.27 23.40
CA GLY A 50 -24.35 -28.01 24.20
C GLY A 50 -23.29 -28.83 23.39
N LYS A 51 -23.28 -28.72 22.08
CA LYS A 51 -22.28 -29.39 21.21
C LYS A 51 -21.31 -28.34 20.64
N ALA A 52 -20.02 -28.59 20.75
CA ALA A 52 -18.99 -27.81 20.06
C ALA A 52 -18.97 -28.20 18.57
N GLY A 53 -18.67 -27.26 17.72
CA GLY A 53 -18.59 -27.45 16.28
C GLY A 53 -18.29 -26.15 15.53
N MET A 54 -18.52 -26.17 14.23
CA MET A 54 -18.28 -25.03 13.35
C MET A 54 -19.61 -24.48 12.82
N TYR A 55 -19.79 -23.18 12.97
CA TYR A 55 -20.85 -22.42 12.36
C TYR A 55 -20.36 -21.87 11.02
N PHE A 56 -21.16 -22.03 9.97
CA PHE A 56 -20.89 -21.53 8.62
C PHE A 56 -22.02 -20.59 8.19
N ALA A 57 -21.67 -19.49 7.55
CA ALA A 57 -22.64 -18.59 6.95
C ALA A 57 -22.06 -17.95 5.67
N VAL A 58 -22.89 -17.84 4.64
CA VAL A 58 -22.52 -17.27 3.33
C VAL A 58 -23.66 -16.50 2.71
N TRP A 59 -23.36 -15.40 2.01
CA TRP A 59 -24.31 -14.63 1.23
C TRP A 59 -24.34 -15.13 -0.22
N ALA A 60 -25.49 -15.69 -0.62
CA ALA A 60 -25.74 -16.27 -1.95
C ALA A 60 -27.22 -16.12 -2.33
N PRO A 61 -27.72 -14.89 -2.56
CA PRO A 61 -29.15 -14.60 -2.69
C PRO A 61 -29.81 -15.26 -3.91
N HIS A 62 -29.05 -15.61 -4.95
CA HIS A 62 -29.58 -16.24 -6.15
C HIS A 62 -29.43 -17.76 -6.14
N ALA A 63 -28.83 -18.34 -5.12
CA ALA A 63 -28.67 -19.78 -5.01
C ALA A 63 -30.03 -20.48 -4.82
N LYS A 64 -30.20 -21.64 -5.46
CA LYS A 64 -31.34 -22.55 -5.23
C LYS A 64 -31.16 -23.33 -3.91
N ALA A 65 -29.93 -23.72 -3.63
CA ALA A 65 -29.52 -24.40 -2.40
C ALA A 65 -28.03 -24.16 -2.14
N VAL A 66 -27.62 -24.26 -0.88
CA VAL A 66 -26.21 -24.16 -0.46
C VAL A 66 -25.92 -25.31 0.51
N GLY A 67 -24.75 -25.95 0.36
CA GLY A 67 -24.21 -26.91 1.30
C GLY A 67 -22.78 -26.57 1.69
N VAL A 68 -22.30 -27.10 2.81
CA VAL A 68 -20.88 -27.06 3.19
C VAL A 68 -20.26 -28.40 2.85
N VAL A 69 -19.14 -28.38 2.13
CA VAL A 69 -18.37 -29.56 1.77
C VAL A 69 -16.94 -29.46 2.33
N GLY A 70 -16.40 -30.59 2.72
CA GLY A 70 -15.03 -30.67 3.24
C GLY A 70 -14.61 -32.11 3.54
N ASP A 71 -13.39 -32.28 4.05
CA ASP A 71 -12.88 -33.61 4.41
C ASP A 71 -13.78 -34.29 5.44
N PHE A 72 -14.39 -33.53 6.34
CA PHE A 72 -15.28 -34.01 7.39
C PHE A 72 -16.59 -34.67 6.90
N ASN A 73 -16.95 -34.50 5.65
CA ASN A 73 -18.15 -35.10 5.04
C ASN A 73 -17.91 -35.73 3.66
N GLY A 74 -16.63 -35.96 3.30
CA GLY A 74 -16.24 -36.58 2.03
C GLY A 74 -16.55 -35.71 0.80
N TRP A 75 -16.66 -34.39 0.97
CA TRP A 75 -16.98 -33.43 -0.09
C TRP A 75 -18.34 -33.65 -0.76
N ASP A 76 -19.28 -34.26 -0.02
CA ASP A 76 -20.64 -34.54 -0.49
C ASP A 76 -21.51 -33.26 -0.35
N PRO A 77 -22.03 -32.69 -1.47
CA PRO A 77 -22.86 -31.49 -1.45
C PRO A 77 -24.15 -31.60 -0.65
N ASP A 78 -24.67 -32.82 -0.50
CA ASP A 78 -25.94 -33.09 0.16
C ASP A 78 -25.77 -33.44 1.66
N ALA A 79 -24.54 -33.70 2.13
CA ALA A 79 -24.29 -34.15 3.47
C ALA A 79 -24.47 -33.09 4.57
N ALA A 80 -24.28 -31.79 4.22
CA ALA A 80 -24.41 -30.70 5.17
C ALA A 80 -25.13 -29.50 4.53
N PRO A 81 -26.45 -29.61 4.31
CA PRO A 81 -27.24 -28.53 3.72
C PRO A 81 -27.34 -27.32 4.66
N MET A 82 -27.28 -26.12 4.11
CA MET A 82 -27.46 -24.85 4.80
C MET A 82 -28.92 -24.37 4.67
N SER A 83 -29.41 -23.71 5.71
CA SER A 83 -30.75 -23.13 5.73
C SER A 83 -30.71 -21.64 5.35
N PRO A 84 -31.63 -21.15 4.50
CA PRO A 84 -31.75 -19.73 4.21
C PRO A 84 -32.23 -18.97 5.45
N LEU A 85 -31.63 -17.81 5.72
CA LEU A 85 -31.97 -16.95 6.82
C LEU A 85 -32.96 -15.86 6.39
N ALA A 86 -34.24 -16.21 6.41
CA ALA A 86 -35.35 -15.38 5.90
C ALA A 86 -35.10 -14.92 4.43
N ASP A 87 -35.28 -13.63 4.15
CA ASP A 87 -35.15 -12.98 2.84
C ASP A 87 -33.80 -12.23 2.66
N SER A 88 -32.83 -12.51 3.53
CA SER A 88 -31.54 -11.80 3.52
C SER A 88 -30.56 -12.28 2.43
N GLY A 89 -30.85 -13.40 1.78
CA GLY A 89 -29.92 -14.08 0.87
C GLY A 89 -28.75 -14.76 1.59
N ILE A 90 -28.73 -14.77 2.92
CA ILE A 90 -27.73 -15.48 3.72
C ILE A 90 -28.21 -16.89 3.98
N TYR A 91 -27.29 -17.85 3.83
CA TYR A 91 -27.47 -19.25 4.22
C TYR A 91 -26.58 -19.53 5.43
N GLU A 92 -27.08 -20.35 6.37
CA GLU A 92 -26.34 -20.74 7.58
C GLU A 92 -26.47 -22.21 7.92
N ALA A 93 -25.43 -22.78 8.51
CA ALA A 93 -25.43 -24.12 9.09
C ALA A 93 -24.52 -24.20 10.33
N PHE A 94 -24.85 -25.11 11.25
CA PHE A 94 -23.95 -25.50 12.33
C PHE A 94 -23.65 -27.01 12.22
N ILE A 95 -22.37 -27.36 12.13
CA ILE A 95 -21.93 -28.73 11.98
C ILE A 95 -21.19 -29.15 13.27
N PRO A 96 -21.81 -29.99 14.11
CA PRO A 96 -21.19 -30.43 15.35
C PRO A 96 -19.98 -31.33 15.06
N GLY A 97 -18.92 -31.18 15.86
CA GLY A 97 -17.71 -32.01 15.79
C GLY A 97 -16.69 -31.54 14.74
N VAL A 98 -17.02 -30.61 13.86
CA VAL A 98 -16.03 -29.98 12.96
C VAL A 98 -15.14 -29.07 13.78
N GLY A 99 -13.81 -29.29 13.69
CA GLY A 99 -12.78 -28.56 14.42
C GLY A 99 -12.12 -27.46 13.60
N LEU A 100 -10.97 -27.00 14.08
CA LEU A 100 -10.06 -26.11 13.34
C LEU A 100 -9.13 -26.95 12.45
N GLY A 101 -8.68 -26.35 11.34
CA GLY A 101 -7.76 -26.98 10.39
C GLY A 101 -8.43 -27.82 9.31
N GLU A 102 -9.76 -27.84 9.27
CA GLU A 102 -10.51 -28.59 8.25
C GLU A 102 -10.60 -27.82 6.95
N LEU A 103 -10.36 -28.51 5.82
CA LEU A 103 -10.60 -27.98 4.49
C LEU A 103 -12.09 -27.93 4.18
N TYR A 104 -12.57 -26.83 3.63
CA TYR A 104 -13.97 -26.71 3.24
C TYR A 104 -14.19 -25.75 2.05
N LYS A 105 -15.35 -25.92 1.43
CA LYS A 105 -15.94 -24.99 0.44
C LYS A 105 -17.45 -24.89 0.64
N PHE A 106 -18.06 -23.89 0.01
CA PHE A 106 -19.51 -23.87 -0.20
C PHE A 106 -19.85 -24.55 -1.52
N ALA A 107 -20.78 -25.50 -1.48
CA ALA A 107 -21.40 -26.11 -2.66
C ALA A 107 -22.68 -25.34 -2.96
N ILE A 108 -22.64 -24.49 -3.99
CA ILE A 108 -23.76 -23.60 -4.35
C ILE A 108 -24.48 -24.18 -5.55
N THR A 109 -25.75 -24.56 -5.39
CA THR A 109 -26.60 -25.03 -6.47
C THR A 109 -27.28 -23.82 -7.13
N THR A 110 -27.01 -23.58 -8.41
CA THR A 110 -27.61 -22.49 -9.17
C THR A 110 -29.10 -22.76 -9.49
N GLN A 111 -29.80 -21.78 -9.99
CA GLN A 111 -31.22 -21.96 -10.41
C GLN A 111 -31.36 -23.00 -11.52
N GLU A 112 -30.37 -23.15 -12.38
CA GLU A 112 -30.31 -24.16 -13.45
C GLU A 112 -29.89 -25.55 -12.94
N GLY A 113 -29.54 -25.68 -11.67
CA GLY A 113 -29.17 -26.94 -11.04
C GLY A 113 -27.70 -27.35 -11.17
N MET A 114 -26.83 -26.45 -11.64
CA MET A 114 -25.37 -26.65 -11.57
C MET A 114 -24.88 -26.50 -10.13
N ILE A 115 -23.87 -27.26 -9.76
CA ILE A 115 -23.19 -27.12 -8.45
C ILE A 115 -21.84 -26.43 -8.66
N LEU A 116 -21.67 -25.29 -8.00
CA LEU A 116 -20.42 -24.53 -7.97
C LEU A 116 -19.74 -24.74 -6.63
N PHE A 117 -18.44 -25.08 -6.65
CA PHE A 117 -17.62 -25.21 -5.43
C PHE A 117 -16.83 -23.92 -5.22
N LYS A 118 -17.27 -23.09 -4.26
CA LYS A 118 -16.72 -21.76 -3.98
C LYS A 118 -15.95 -21.76 -2.68
N ALA A 119 -14.76 -21.13 -2.70
CA ALA A 119 -14.07 -20.77 -1.46
C ALA A 119 -14.93 -19.78 -0.67
N ASP A 120 -14.74 -19.74 0.63
CA ASP A 120 -15.47 -18.82 1.49
C ASP A 120 -14.91 -17.37 1.31
N PRO A 121 -15.74 -16.40 0.91
CA PRO A 121 -15.31 -15.02 0.74
C PRO A 121 -14.74 -14.37 2.02
N TYR A 122 -15.15 -14.86 3.19
CA TYR A 122 -14.74 -14.36 4.50
C TYR A 122 -13.73 -15.27 5.22
N ALA A 123 -13.22 -16.31 4.52
CA ALA A 123 -12.22 -17.20 5.11
C ALA A 123 -10.98 -16.42 5.56
N VAL A 124 -10.57 -16.67 6.80
CA VAL A 124 -9.36 -16.05 7.37
C VAL A 124 -8.09 -16.84 7.08
N HIS A 125 -8.23 -18.05 6.53
CA HIS A 125 -7.13 -18.94 6.15
C HIS A 125 -7.49 -19.71 4.87
N ALA A 126 -6.59 -19.72 3.90
CA ALA A 126 -6.76 -20.43 2.64
C ALA A 126 -5.80 -21.61 2.54
N GLU A 127 -6.18 -22.62 1.77
CA GLU A 127 -5.30 -23.74 1.43
C GLU A 127 -4.11 -23.26 0.61
N PHE A 128 -2.93 -23.85 0.87
CA PHE A 128 -1.74 -23.55 0.06
C PHE A 128 -1.95 -24.05 -1.37
N ARG A 129 -1.63 -23.20 -2.33
CA ARG A 129 -1.75 -23.52 -3.75
C ARG A 129 -0.98 -24.80 -4.15
N PRO A 130 -1.44 -25.59 -5.13
CA PRO A 130 -2.58 -25.32 -6.04
C PRO A 130 -3.96 -25.62 -5.43
N GLY A 131 -4.03 -25.93 -4.14
CA GLY A 131 -5.31 -26.08 -3.44
C GLY A 131 -6.12 -24.79 -3.47
N THR A 132 -7.45 -24.91 -3.40
CA THR A 132 -8.37 -23.79 -3.57
C THR A 132 -9.47 -23.78 -2.50
N ALA A 133 -9.30 -24.60 -1.44
CA ALA A 133 -10.23 -24.64 -0.33
C ALA A 133 -9.95 -23.54 0.70
N SER A 134 -10.92 -23.24 1.51
CA SER A 134 -10.77 -22.48 2.74
C SER A 134 -10.41 -23.43 3.88
N ILE A 135 -9.76 -22.93 4.91
CA ILE A 135 -9.40 -23.69 6.12
C ILE A 135 -10.14 -23.07 7.32
N THR A 136 -10.80 -23.92 8.10
CA THR A 136 -11.42 -23.48 9.36
C THR A 136 -10.33 -23.02 10.33
N GLU A 137 -10.35 -21.77 10.75
CA GLU A 137 -9.31 -21.16 11.60
C GLU A 137 -9.95 -20.23 12.63
N ASP A 138 -9.28 -20.02 13.73
CA ASP A 138 -9.64 -19.01 14.73
C ASP A 138 -8.45 -18.08 14.98
N ILE A 139 -8.56 -16.84 14.52
CA ILE A 139 -7.53 -15.80 14.71
C ILE A 139 -7.60 -15.14 16.10
N ASN A 140 -8.63 -15.42 16.87
CA ASN A 140 -8.77 -14.87 18.22
C ASN A 140 -7.71 -15.43 19.17
N GLY A 141 -7.44 -14.69 20.23
CA GLY A 141 -6.52 -15.12 21.29
C GLY A 141 -5.03 -14.94 20.97
N PHE A 142 -4.67 -14.32 19.85
CA PHE A 142 -3.30 -13.88 19.64
C PHE A 142 -2.92 -12.82 20.68
N LYS A 143 -1.74 -12.93 21.27
CA LYS A 143 -1.26 -12.00 22.31
C LYS A 143 -0.41 -10.92 21.67
N TRP A 144 -1.03 -9.78 21.43
CA TRP A 144 -0.35 -8.59 20.96
C TRP A 144 0.53 -7.96 22.05
N ASP A 145 1.69 -7.49 21.68
CA ASP A 145 2.66 -6.83 22.55
C ASP A 145 3.14 -5.49 21.92
N ASP A 146 2.25 -4.86 21.16
CA ASP A 146 2.48 -3.64 20.40
C ASP A 146 1.63 -2.44 20.87
N ALA A 147 1.05 -2.52 22.07
CA ALA A 147 0.16 -1.49 22.61
C ALA A 147 0.76 -0.07 22.59
N ALA A 148 2.07 0.05 22.85
CA ALA A 148 2.77 1.34 22.80
C ALA A 148 2.83 1.93 21.38
N TRP A 149 3.03 1.06 20.38
CA TRP A 149 2.99 1.45 18.97
C TRP A 149 1.59 1.93 18.57
N MET A 150 0.55 1.14 18.89
CA MET A 150 -0.83 1.45 18.57
C MET A 150 -1.30 2.78 19.20
N GLU A 151 -0.86 3.06 20.43
CA GLU A 151 -1.16 4.32 21.09
C GLU A 151 -0.43 5.51 20.44
N THR A 152 0.81 5.30 20.01
CA THR A 152 1.59 6.32 19.27
C THR A 152 0.95 6.60 17.91
N ARG A 153 0.55 5.55 17.17
CA ARG A 153 -0.13 5.65 15.88
C ARG A 153 -1.39 6.51 15.96
N LYS A 154 -2.24 6.28 16.96
CA LYS A 154 -3.48 7.05 17.15
C LYS A 154 -3.27 8.54 17.35
N LYS A 155 -2.13 8.94 17.90
CA LYS A 155 -1.79 10.33 18.21
C LYS A 155 -0.94 11.00 17.14
N ALA A 156 -0.32 10.23 16.26
CA ALA A 156 0.56 10.75 15.24
C ALA A 156 -0.23 11.48 14.14
N ASP A 157 0.36 12.57 13.64
CA ASP A 157 -0.04 13.16 12.37
C ASP A 157 0.91 12.60 11.29
N PRO A 158 0.45 11.67 10.44
CA PRO A 158 1.31 11.05 9.44
C PRO A 158 1.78 12.04 8.39
N VAL A 159 1.01 13.10 8.10
CA VAL A 159 1.39 14.13 7.14
C VAL A 159 2.59 14.94 7.63
N LYS A 160 2.66 15.17 8.94
CA LYS A 160 3.76 15.90 9.60
C LYS A 160 4.83 15.01 10.24
N SER A 161 4.87 13.73 9.90
CA SER A 161 5.83 12.76 10.42
C SER A 161 6.77 12.26 9.32
N PRO A 162 7.99 11.80 9.66
CA PRO A 162 8.86 11.18 8.67
C PRO A 162 8.26 9.84 8.22
N MET A 163 8.18 9.64 6.90
CA MET A 163 7.74 8.38 6.32
C MET A 163 8.62 8.02 5.12
N ALA A 164 9.44 7.01 5.29
CA ALA A 164 10.26 6.40 4.27
C ALA A 164 9.88 4.92 4.18
N ILE A 165 9.32 4.53 3.06
CA ILE A 165 8.67 3.24 2.83
C ILE A 165 9.61 2.33 2.05
N TYR A 166 9.80 1.12 2.55
CA TYR A 166 10.43 0.02 1.82
C TYR A 166 9.35 -0.88 1.25
N GLU A 167 9.09 -0.79 -0.05
CA GLU A 167 8.14 -1.65 -0.74
C GLU A 167 8.77 -3.02 -0.99
N VAL A 168 8.09 -4.10 -0.60
CA VAL A 168 8.64 -5.44 -0.61
C VAL A 168 7.63 -6.52 -1.00
N HIS A 169 8.06 -7.42 -1.88
CA HIS A 169 7.40 -8.68 -2.16
C HIS A 169 8.13 -9.80 -1.40
N LEU A 170 7.51 -10.33 -0.35
CA LEU A 170 8.17 -11.28 0.57
C LEU A 170 8.69 -12.53 -0.14
N GLY A 171 7.95 -13.02 -1.15
CA GLY A 171 8.28 -14.24 -1.88
C GLY A 171 9.56 -14.17 -2.71
N SER A 172 10.04 -12.98 -3.04
CA SER A 172 11.25 -12.75 -3.85
C SER A 172 12.26 -11.82 -3.17
N TRP A 173 11.97 -11.31 -1.98
CA TRP A 173 12.95 -10.55 -1.21
C TRP A 173 14.16 -11.39 -0.84
N ARG A 174 13.90 -12.58 -0.24
CA ARG A 174 14.88 -13.65 -0.02
C ARG A 174 14.22 -14.99 -0.21
N LYS A 175 14.95 -15.95 -0.78
CA LYS A 175 14.56 -17.36 -0.86
C LYS A 175 15.61 -18.23 -0.20
N LYS A 176 15.16 -19.36 0.36
CA LYS A 176 16.04 -20.40 0.89
C LYS A 176 16.37 -21.38 -0.22
N ASP A 177 17.55 -21.96 -0.13
CA ASP A 177 17.93 -23.11 -0.97
C ASP A 177 17.21 -24.37 -0.43
N ARG A 178 15.87 -24.44 -0.56
CA ARG A 178 15.01 -25.55 -0.14
C ARG A 178 13.90 -25.76 -1.15
N PRO A 179 13.61 -27.04 -1.54
CA PRO A 179 12.49 -27.34 -2.43
C PRO A 179 11.10 -27.20 -1.75
N GLN A 180 11.03 -27.26 -0.41
CA GLN A 180 9.77 -27.16 0.32
C GLN A 180 9.21 -25.76 0.28
N LYS A 181 7.91 -25.63 -0.05
CA LYS A 181 7.20 -24.36 -0.23
C LYS A 181 8.01 -23.37 -1.10
N GLU A 182 8.63 -23.86 -2.15
CA GLU A 182 9.39 -23.06 -3.14
C GLU A 182 10.49 -22.15 -2.54
N GLY A 183 11.01 -22.53 -1.38
CA GLY A 183 12.06 -21.79 -0.70
C GLY A 183 11.61 -20.50 -0.02
N TYR A 184 10.30 -20.27 0.12
CA TYR A 184 9.81 -19.08 0.82
C TYR A 184 10.25 -19.04 2.29
N TYR A 185 10.53 -17.84 2.77
CA TYR A 185 10.61 -17.57 4.20
C TYR A 185 9.20 -17.62 4.81
N THR A 186 9.08 -18.17 6.01
CA THR A 186 7.84 -18.03 6.78
C THR A 186 7.68 -16.58 7.24
N TYR A 187 6.44 -16.18 7.59
CA TYR A 187 6.19 -14.87 8.20
C TYR A 187 7.10 -14.62 9.42
N MET A 188 7.30 -15.63 10.26
CA MET A 188 8.16 -15.53 11.44
C MET A 188 9.62 -15.28 11.07
N GLU A 189 10.16 -16.02 10.11
CA GLU A 189 11.55 -15.87 9.66
C GLU A 189 11.75 -14.51 8.96
N ALA A 190 10.81 -14.15 8.08
CA ALA A 190 10.85 -12.87 7.38
C ALA A 190 10.78 -11.68 8.34
N ALA A 191 10.00 -11.78 9.44
CA ALA A 191 9.89 -10.72 10.43
C ALA A 191 11.25 -10.32 11.01
N HIS A 192 12.09 -11.30 11.35
CA HIS A 192 13.40 -11.02 11.96
C HIS A 192 14.36 -10.38 10.97
N GLU A 193 14.53 -11.00 9.81
CA GLU A 193 15.52 -10.51 8.83
C GLU A 193 15.11 -9.19 8.21
N LEU A 194 13.84 -9.03 7.87
CA LEU A 194 13.33 -7.79 7.28
C LEU A 194 13.37 -6.62 8.26
N ALA A 195 12.97 -6.85 9.52
CA ALA A 195 13.03 -5.80 10.54
C ALA A 195 14.46 -5.32 10.79
N ASP A 196 15.41 -6.23 10.86
CA ASP A 196 16.83 -5.86 11.07
C ASP A 196 17.38 -5.08 9.87
N TYR A 197 17.05 -5.49 8.64
CA TYR A 197 17.43 -4.78 7.43
C TYR A 197 16.84 -3.37 7.37
N VAL A 198 15.52 -3.26 7.49
CA VAL A 198 14.76 -2.01 7.41
C VAL A 198 15.22 -1.02 8.48
N LYS A 199 15.43 -1.51 9.71
CA LYS A 199 15.93 -0.70 10.83
C LYS A 199 17.35 -0.19 10.58
N LYS A 200 18.24 -1.08 10.12
CA LYS A 200 19.64 -0.72 9.79
C LYS A 200 19.71 0.33 8.69
N MET A 201 18.87 0.16 7.65
CA MET A 201 18.82 1.11 6.54
C MET A 201 18.23 2.46 6.94
N GLY A 202 17.31 2.51 7.88
CA GLY A 202 16.65 3.76 8.32
C GLY A 202 15.30 3.99 7.63
N TYR A 203 14.66 2.97 7.10
CA TYR A 203 13.25 3.04 6.70
C TYR A 203 12.34 3.10 7.93
N THR A 204 11.17 3.69 7.78
CA THR A 204 10.19 3.81 8.87
C THR A 204 9.01 2.86 8.72
N HIS A 205 8.69 2.48 7.49
CA HIS A 205 7.57 1.60 7.14
C HIS A 205 8.00 0.57 6.11
N VAL A 206 7.27 -0.54 6.11
CA VAL A 206 7.32 -1.56 5.06
C VAL A 206 5.96 -1.57 4.37
N GLU A 207 5.94 -1.55 3.03
CA GLU A 207 4.75 -1.78 2.23
C GLU A 207 4.83 -3.18 1.62
N LEU A 208 3.86 -4.03 1.96
CA LEU A 208 3.84 -5.44 1.61
C LEU A 208 2.93 -5.68 0.41
N MET A 209 3.52 -6.13 -0.69
CA MET A 209 2.80 -6.62 -1.86
C MET A 209 2.31 -8.05 -1.65
N GLY A 210 1.15 -8.40 -2.23
CA GLY A 210 0.68 -9.78 -2.37
C GLY A 210 0.40 -10.52 -1.06
N ILE A 211 -0.09 -9.84 -0.03
CA ILE A 211 -0.40 -10.48 1.26
C ILE A 211 -1.80 -11.12 1.26
N ALA A 212 -2.80 -10.55 0.60
CA ALA A 212 -4.08 -11.23 0.44
C ALA A 212 -3.92 -12.48 -0.44
N GLU A 213 -4.64 -13.56 -0.12
CA GLU A 213 -4.48 -14.84 -0.84
C GLU A 213 -4.85 -14.72 -2.32
N HIS A 214 -4.01 -15.28 -3.19
CA HIS A 214 -4.15 -15.25 -4.63
C HIS A 214 -3.61 -16.52 -5.27
N PRO A 215 -4.20 -17.05 -6.37
CA PRO A 215 -3.80 -18.33 -6.95
C PRO A 215 -2.54 -18.25 -7.81
N TYR A 216 -2.29 -17.10 -8.45
CA TYR A 216 -1.28 -16.92 -9.48
C TYR A 216 -0.14 -15.99 -9.03
N ASP A 217 1.07 -16.53 -8.88
CA ASP A 217 2.25 -15.74 -8.44
C ASP A 217 2.59 -14.59 -9.38
N GLY A 218 2.47 -14.82 -10.70
CA GLY A 218 2.73 -13.79 -11.71
C GLY A 218 1.75 -12.62 -11.68
N SER A 219 0.69 -12.68 -10.86
CA SER A 219 -0.16 -11.52 -10.58
C SER A 219 0.40 -10.60 -9.49
N TRP A 220 1.50 -11.01 -8.83
CA TRP A 220 2.13 -10.29 -7.71
C TRP A 220 1.19 -10.01 -6.53
N GLY A 221 0.05 -10.71 -6.48
CA GLY A 221 -1.02 -10.51 -5.49
C GLY A 221 -2.16 -9.59 -5.94
N TYR A 222 -2.17 -9.11 -7.19
CA TYR A 222 -3.24 -8.26 -7.70
C TYR A 222 -4.47 -9.02 -8.21
N GLN A 223 -4.43 -10.35 -8.27
CA GLN A 223 -5.58 -11.21 -8.57
C GLN A 223 -6.05 -11.94 -7.32
N VAL A 224 -6.65 -11.20 -6.40
CA VAL A 224 -7.05 -11.69 -5.08
C VAL A 224 -8.26 -12.61 -5.14
N THR A 225 -8.16 -13.79 -4.50
CA THR A 225 -9.30 -14.72 -4.30
C THR A 225 -9.69 -14.87 -2.84
N GLY A 226 -8.80 -14.54 -1.88
CA GLY A 226 -9.06 -14.59 -0.45
C GLY A 226 -8.80 -13.25 0.23
N TYR A 227 -9.80 -12.37 0.22
CA TYR A 227 -9.68 -10.99 0.73
C TYR A 227 -9.39 -10.89 2.22
N TYR A 228 -9.85 -11.87 3.02
CA TYR A 228 -9.69 -11.92 4.46
C TYR A 228 -8.57 -12.86 4.93
N ALA A 229 -7.90 -13.56 4.01
CA ALA A 229 -6.84 -14.52 4.32
C ALA A 229 -5.47 -13.96 3.97
N PRO A 230 -4.52 -13.84 4.92
CA PRO A 230 -3.11 -13.70 4.58
C PRO A 230 -2.67 -14.94 3.78
N THR A 231 -1.88 -14.72 2.73
CA THR A 231 -1.48 -15.82 1.86
C THR A 231 -0.76 -16.93 2.61
N SER A 232 -1.17 -18.16 2.36
CA SER A 232 -0.58 -19.37 2.96
C SER A 232 0.82 -19.72 2.46
N ARG A 233 1.33 -18.95 1.49
CA ARG A 233 2.71 -19.07 0.98
C ARG A 233 3.74 -18.97 2.10
N TYR A 234 3.50 -18.07 3.04
CA TYR A 234 4.44 -17.72 4.10
C TYR A 234 4.05 -18.23 5.48
N GLY A 235 2.91 -18.88 5.61
CA GLY A 235 2.46 -19.46 6.88
C GLY A 235 0.99 -19.23 7.20
N THR A 236 0.66 -19.26 8.49
CA THR A 236 -0.69 -19.13 9.02
C THR A 236 -1.04 -17.65 9.31
N PRO A 237 -2.34 -17.33 9.48
CA PRO A 237 -2.77 -15.98 9.91
C PRO A 237 -2.12 -15.52 11.23
N LYS A 238 -1.97 -16.42 12.21
CA LYS A 238 -1.31 -16.07 13.48
C LYS A 238 0.19 -15.81 13.33
N GLU A 239 0.85 -16.46 12.37
CA GLU A 239 2.24 -16.14 12.05
C GLU A 239 2.36 -14.77 11.37
N PHE A 240 1.37 -14.37 10.57
CA PHE A 240 1.32 -13.00 10.05
C PHE A 240 1.05 -11.97 11.16
N MET A 241 0.18 -12.26 12.13
CA MET A 241 0.03 -11.42 13.33
C MET A 241 1.36 -11.28 14.09
N TYR A 242 2.13 -12.37 14.23
CA TYR A 242 3.47 -12.33 14.81
C TYR A 242 4.41 -11.41 14.02
N PHE A 243 4.39 -11.49 12.69
CA PHE A 243 5.19 -10.64 11.81
C PHE A 243 4.90 -9.15 12.09
N VAL A 244 3.64 -8.76 12.09
CA VAL A 244 3.22 -7.37 12.36
C VAL A 244 3.66 -6.94 13.77
N ASN A 245 3.33 -7.73 14.78
CA ASN A 245 3.69 -7.47 16.17
C ASN A 245 5.21 -7.28 16.36
N TYR A 246 6.02 -8.09 15.68
CA TYR A 246 7.48 -8.01 15.76
C TYR A 246 8.02 -6.72 15.13
N LEU A 247 7.53 -6.33 13.95
CA LEU A 247 7.94 -5.10 13.29
C LEU A 247 7.55 -3.86 14.12
N HIS A 248 6.35 -3.83 14.71
CA HIS A 248 5.91 -2.77 15.61
C HIS A 248 6.83 -2.63 16.83
N LYS A 249 7.26 -3.75 17.44
CA LYS A 249 8.24 -3.73 18.53
C LYS A 249 9.60 -3.15 18.12
N LYS A 250 9.95 -3.25 16.85
CA LYS A 250 11.17 -2.63 16.28
C LYS A 250 10.95 -1.18 15.86
N GLY A 251 9.73 -0.65 15.99
CA GLY A 251 9.38 0.72 15.60
C GLY A 251 9.24 0.89 14.09
N ILE A 252 8.71 -0.12 13.39
CA ILE A 252 8.49 -0.16 11.95
C ILE A 252 6.99 -0.32 11.70
N GLY A 253 6.39 0.60 10.93
CA GLY A 253 5.01 0.52 10.50
C GLY A 253 4.83 -0.40 9.29
N ILE A 254 3.59 -0.88 9.11
CA ILE A 254 3.24 -1.81 8.02
C ILE A 254 2.08 -1.27 7.21
N ILE A 255 2.28 -1.20 5.91
CA ILE A 255 1.26 -0.86 4.92
C ILE A 255 1.01 -2.13 4.10
N LEU A 256 -0.25 -2.44 3.82
CA LEU A 256 -0.61 -3.51 2.89
C LEU A 256 -1.05 -2.93 1.55
N ASP A 257 -0.61 -3.58 0.50
CA ASP A 257 -1.17 -3.37 -0.83
C ASP A 257 -2.54 -4.04 -0.90
N TRP A 258 -3.59 -3.28 -1.18
CA TRP A 258 -4.99 -3.68 -1.11
C TRP A 258 -5.71 -3.39 -2.42
N VAL A 259 -6.41 -4.39 -2.97
CA VAL A 259 -6.96 -4.38 -4.32
C VAL A 259 -8.49 -4.38 -4.31
N PRO A 260 -9.17 -3.26 -4.04
CA PRO A 260 -10.64 -3.19 -4.06
C PRO A 260 -11.22 -2.92 -5.46
N ALA A 261 -10.38 -2.79 -6.48
CA ALA A 261 -10.79 -2.46 -7.83
C ALA A 261 -11.39 -3.66 -8.57
N HIS A 262 -10.76 -4.81 -8.47
CA HIS A 262 -11.10 -5.97 -9.28
C HIS A 262 -10.69 -7.29 -8.65
N PHE A 263 -11.12 -8.41 -9.24
CA PHE A 263 -10.76 -9.77 -8.83
C PHE A 263 -10.74 -10.71 -10.05
N PRO A 264 -10.01 -11.85 -9.97
CA PRO A 264 -9.88 -12.78 -11.09
C PRO A 264 -11.15 -13.61 -11.33
N LYS A 265 -11.19 -14.25 -12.49
CA LYS A 265 -12.32 -15.12 -12.93
C LYS A 265 -12.16 -16.59 -12.49
N ASP A 266 -11.27 -16.87 -11.55
CA ASP A 266 -11.05 -18.23 -11.04
C ASP A 266 -12.35 -18.84 -10.51
N ALA A 267 -12.65 -20.08 -10.92
CA ALA A 267 -13.94 -20.72 -10.65
C ALA A 267 -14.29 -20.86 -9.15
N HIS A 268 -13.26 -20.95 -8.30
CA HIS A 268 -13.44 -21.03 -6.85
C HIS A 268 -13.59 -19.66 -6.17
N GLY A 269 -13.28 -18.56 -6.88
CA GLY A 269 -13.30 -17.19 -6.36
C GLY A 269 -14.67 -16.53 -6.44
N LEU A 270 -14.66 -15.19 -6.45
CA LEU A 270 -15.87 -14.37 -6.35
C LEU A 270 -16.68 -14.26 -7.64
N ALA A 271 -16.07 -14.50 -8.81
CA ALA A 271 -16.75 -14.34 -10.10
C ALA A 271 -17.97 -15.25 -10.22
N ASP A 272 -19.09 -14.67 -10.61
CA ASP A 272 -20.40 -15.36 -10.76
C ASP A 272 -20.68 -16.27 -9.54
N PHE A 273 -20.53 -15.72 -8.34
CA PHE A 273 -20.38 -16.49 -7.09
C PHE A 273 -21.52 -17.47 -6.82
N ASP A 274 -22.75 -17.08 -7.08
CA ASP A 274 -23.95 -17.93 -6.90
C ASP A 274 -24.65 -18.29 -8.23
N GLY A 275 -23.88 -18.28 -9.32
CA GLY A 275 -24.32 -18.56 -10.67
C GLY A 275 -24.71 -17.32 -11.48
N GLN A 276 -24.59 -16.14 -10.87
CA GLN A 276 -24.85 -14.84 -11.51
C GLN A 276 -23.83 -13.81 -10.98
N PRO A 277 -23.66 -12.65 -11.66
CA PRO A 277 -22.86 -11.55 -11.18
C PRO A 277 -23.33 -11.06 -9.80
N LEU A 278 -22.64 -11.48 -8.73
CA LEU A 278 -22.98 -11.13 -7.35
C LEU A 278 -22.11 -10.00 -6.83
N TYR A 279 -20.81 -10.16 -6.83
CA TYR A 279 -19.85 -9.16 -6.38
C TYR A 279 -19.49 -8.16 -7.47
N GLU A 280 -19.63 -8.52 -8.72
CA GLU A 280 -19.33 -7.70 -9.88
C GLU A 280 -20.56 -7.03 -10.48
N TYR A 281 -20.33 -5.98 -11.31
CA TYR A 281 -21.37 -5.43 -12.17
C TYR A 281 -21.81 -6.44 -13.24
N ALA A 282 -23.12 -6.51 -13.48
CA ALA A 282 -23.70 -7.44 -14.46
C ALA A 282 -23.40 -7.04 -15.91
N ASP A 283 -23.35 -5.74 -16.22
CA ASP A 283 -22.98 -5.24 -17.56
C ASP A 283 -21.46 -5.35 -17.76
N PRO A 284 -20.97 -6.16 -18.70
CA PRO A 284 -19.53 -6.35 -18.92
C PRO A 284 -18.80 -5.07 -19.28
N ARG A 285 -19.49 -4.05 -19.82
CA ARG A 285 -18.91 -2.73 -20.09
C ARG A 285 -18.57 -1.95 -18.82
N LYS A 286 -19.11 -2.34 -17.66
CA LYS A 286 -18.75 -1.86 -16.32
C LYS A 286 -18.00 -2.91 -15.52
N GLY A 287 -18.40 -4.18 -15.67
CA GLY A 287 -18.03 -5.31 -14.82
C GLY A 287 -16.77 -6.06 -15.23
N GLU A 288 -16.09 -5.67 -16.29
CA GLU A 288 -14.86 -6.33 -16.73
C GLU A 288 -13.76 -5.32 -17.08
N HIS A 289 -12.51 -5.66 -16.76
CA HIS A 289 -11.31 -5.03 -17.30
C HIS A 289 -10.80 -5.87 -18.47
N PRO A 290 -10.94 -5.43 -19.74
CA PRO A 290 -10.58 -6.23 -20.91
C PRO A 290 -9.09 -6.58 -20.95
N ASP A 291 -8.22 -5.64 -20.58
CA ASP A 291 -6.76 -5.79 -20.65
C ASP A 291 -6.22 -6.76 -19.60
N TRP A 292 -6.87 -6.86 -18.42
CA TRP A 292 -6.43 -7.71 -17.31
C TRP A 292 -7.25 -9.01 -17.19
N GLY A 293 -8.37 -9.11 -17.90
CA GLY A 293 -9.26 -10.27 -17.85
C GLY A 293 -9.95 -10.46 -16.51
N THR A 294 -10.06 -9.41 -15.68
CA THR A 294 -10.64 -9.44 -14.35
C THR A 294 -12.08 -8.90 -14.32
N LYS A 295 -12.80 -9.20 -13.23
CA LYS A 295 -14.11 -8.63 -12.90
C LYS A 295 -13.95 -7.38 -12.05
N VAL A 296 -14.87 -6.42 -12.18
CA VAL A 296 -14.92 -5.17 -11.41
C VAL A 296 -16.00 -5.26 -10.35
N PHE A 297 -15.70 -4.91 -9.11
CA PHE A 297 -16.67 -4.87 -8.02
C PHE A 297 -17.84 -3.93 -8.32
N ASP A 298 -19.04 -4.35 -7.95
CA ASP A 298 -20.26 -3.55 -8.07
C ASP A 298 -20.45 -2.64 -6.85
N TYR A 299 -19.90 -1.43 -6.93
CA TYR A 299 -20.00 -0.44 -5.84
C TYR A 299 -21.42 0.12 -5.65
N SER A 300 -22.38 -0.24 -6.50
CA SER A 300 -23.78 0.14 -6.32
C SER A 300 -24.50 -0.74 -5.30
N LYS A 301 -24.00 -1.96 -5.06
CA LYS A 301 -24.57 -2.91 -4.09
C LYS A 301 -24.05 -2.63 -2.68
N ASN A 302 -24.95 -2.46 -1.72
CA ASN A 302 -24.60 -2.20 -0.34
C ASN A 302 -23.79 -3.33 0.29
N GLU A 303 -24.14 -4.57 0.01
CA GLU A 303 -23.46 -5.76 0.52
C GLU A 303 -22.02 -5.86 0.00
N VAL A 304 -21.76 -5.45 -1.23
CA VAL A 304 -20.41 -5.41 -1.82
C VAL A 304 -19.59 -4.29 -1.21
N LYS A 305 -20.15 -3.09 -1.05
CA LYS A 305 -19.49 -2.01 -0.29
C LYS A 305 -19.18 -2.44 1.14
N ASN A 306 -20.13 -3.12 1.79
CA ASN A 306 -19.95 -3.67 3.13
C ASN A 306 -18.80 -4.68 3.20
N PHE A 307 -18.72 -5.59 2.23
CA PHE A 307 -17.63 -6.57 2.12
C PHE A 307 -16.26 -5.88 2.09
N LEU A 308 -16.09 -4.86 1.24
CA LEU A 308 -14.84 -4.14 1.07
C LEU A 308 -14.49 -3.24 2.27
N ILE A 309 -15.45 -2.49 2.81
CA ILE A 309 -15.22 -1.62 3.98
C ILE A 309 -14.88 -2.45 5.22
N ALA A 310 -15.63 -3.54 5.46
CA ALA A 310 -15.34 -4.45 6.56
C ALA A 310 -13.97 -5.13 6.39
N ASN A 311 -13.56 -5.44 5.15
CA ASN A 311 -12.25 -6.00 4.86
C ASN A 311 -11.10 -5.01 5.19
N ALA A 312 -11.24 -3.74 4.83
CA ALA A 312 -10.26 -2.72 5.18
C ALA A 312 -10.11 -2.59 6.71
N LEU A 313 -11.23 -2.53 7.44
CA LEU A 313 -11.22 -2.51 8.91
C LEU A 313 -10.64 -3.79 9.52
N TYR A 314 -10.93 -4.94 8.93
CA TYR A 314 -10.40 -6.22 9.37
C TYR A 314 -8.87 -6.24 9.38
N TRP A 315 -8.23 -5.80 8.32
CA TRP A 315 -6.77 -5.68 8.27
C TRP A 315 -6.22 -4.72 9.32
N VAL A 316 -6.88 -3.58 9.51
CA VAL A 316 -6.44 -2.55 10.46
C VAL A 316 -6.68 -2.95 11.92
N GLU A 317 -7.83 -3.54 12.24
CA GLU A 317 -8.22 -3.84 13.63
C GLU A 317 -7.76 -5.22 14.11
N ASN A 318 -7.78 -6.24 13.25
CA ASN A 318 -7.43 -7.61 13.62
C ASN A 318 -5.95 -7.94 13.38
N PHE A 319 -5.32 -7.32 12.37
CA PHE A 319 -3.90 -7.52 12.07
C PHE A 319 -3.04 -6.31 12.42
N HIS A 320 -3.60 -5.24 12.96
CA HIS A 320 -2.92 -4.03 13.38
C HIS A 320 -2.12 -3.30 12.28
N VAL A 321 -2.40 -3.54 10.99
CA VAL A 321 -1.68 -2.84 9.92
C VAL A 321 -1.89 -1.33 10.00
N ASP A 322 -0.87 -0.55 9.64
CA ASP A 322 -0.84 0.90 9.83
C ASP A 322 -1.40 1.68 8.64
N GLY A 323 -1.60 0.99 7.53
CA GLY A 323 -2.20 1.61 6.36
C GLY A 323 -2.50 0.61 5.25
N LEU A 324 -3.32 1.07 4.30
CA LEU A 324 -3.63 0.36 3.08
C LEU A 324 -3.26 1.24 1.89
N ARG A 325 -2.42 0.73 1.00
CA ARG A 325 -2.21 1.28 -0.33
C ARG A 325 -3.30 0.70 -1.22
N VAL A 326 -4.14 1.56 -1.74
CA VAL A 326 -5.28 1.20 -2.59
C VAL A 326 -4.82 1.22 -4.04
N ASP A 327 -4.78 0.03 -4.61
CA ASP A 327 -4.39 -0.22 -5.99
C ASP A 327 -5.43 0.34 -6.96
N ASP A 328 -4.95 0.93 -8.05
CA ASP A 328 -5.69 1.29 -9.26
C ASP A 328 -6.97 2.13 -9.02
N VAL A 329 -6.86 3.14 -8.18
CA VAL A 329 -7.97 4.05 -7.85
C VAL A 329 -8.54 4.73 -9.10
N ALA A 330 -7.69 5.05 -10.08
CA ALA A 330 -8.12 5.67 -11.34
C ALA A 330 -9.14 4.81 -12.09
N SER A 331 -8.93 3.50 -12.19
CA SER A 331 -9.88 2.59 -12.87
C SER A 331 -11.24 2.50 -12.16
N MET A 332 -11.25 2.73 -10.85
CA MET A 332 -12.49 2.76 -10.07
C MET A 332 -13.25 4.08 -10.28
N LEU A 333 -12.54 5.21 -10.42
CA LEU A 333 -13.14 6.54 -10.54
C LEU A 333 -13.69 6.85 -11.92
N TYR A 334 -13.13 6.22 -12.98
CA TYR A 334 -13.50 6.51 -14.37
C TYR A 334 -14.12 5.28 -15.06
N LEU A 335 -15.36 5.45 -15.55
CA LEU A 335 -16.10 4.38 -16.23
C LEU A 335 -15.53 4.02 -17.61
N ASP A 336 -14.76 4.90 -18.21
CA ASP A 336 -14.08 4.73 -19.50
C ASP A 336 -12.60 4.35 -19.38
N TYR A 337 -12.09 4.13 -18.16
CA TYR A 337 -10.68 3.79 -17.94
C TYR A 337 -10.28 2.50 -18.65
N GLY A 338 -9.24 2.55 -19.50
CA GLY A 338 -8.76 1.40 -20.26
C GLY A 338 -9.76 0.84 -21.29
N ARG A 339 -10.79 1.61 -21.67
CA ARG A 339 -11.83 1.17 -22.59
C ARG A 339 -11.79 1.94 -23.90
N SER A 340 -12.10 1.26 -25.00
CA SER A 340 -12.25 1.89 -26.32
C SER A 340 -13.56 2.69 -26.41
N ASP A 341 -13.58 3.65 -27.34
CA ASP A 341 -14.76 4.48 -27.62
C ASP A 341 -16.04 3.64 -27.82
N GLY A 342 -17.10 4.04 -27.11
CA GLY A 342 -18.41 3.37 -27.16
C GLY A 342 -18.50 2.05 -26.39
N ASN A 343 -17.43 1.59 -25.75
CA ASN A 343 -17.38 0.34 -25.00
C ASN A 343 -17.43 0.53 -23.48
N TRP A 344 -18.08 1.59 -23.03
CA TRP A 344 -18.32 1.91 -21.63
C TRP A 344 -19.72 2.49 -21.43
N VAL A 345 -20.20 2.54 -20.21
CA VAL A 345 -21.54 3.03 -19.86
C VAL A 345 -21.39 4.32 -19.05
N PRO A 346 -21.91 5.45 -19.54
CA PRO A 346 -21.87 6.71 -18.80
C PRO A 346 -22.72 6.65 -17.52
N ASN A 347 -22.41 7.52 -16.57
CA ASN A 347 -23.23 7.70 -15.39
C ASN A 347 -24.58 8.38 -15.72
N LYS A 348 -25.44 8.54 -14.71
CA LYS A 348 -26.79 9.13 -14.89
C LYS A 348 -26.81 10.58 -15.42
N TYR A 349 -25.65 11.25 -15.45
CA TYR A 349 -25.50 12.61 -16.01
C TYR A 349 -24.83 12.61 -17.40
N GLY A 350 -24.52 11.43 -17.95
CA GLY A 350 -23.83 11.29 -19.23
C GLY A 350 -22.31 11.46 -19.15
N GLU A 351 -21.74 11.47 -17.95
CA GLU A 351 -20.31 11.65 -17.69
C GLU A 351 -19.59 10.30 -17.46
N ASN A 352 -18.26 10.32 -17.52
CA ASN A 352 -17.40 9.15 -17.30
C ASN A 352 -17.05 8.88 -15.83
N LYS A 353 -17.48 9.70 -14.88
CA LYS A 353 -17.21 9.51 -13.46
C LYS A 353 -18.07 8.39 -12.87
N ASN A 354 -17.44 7.44 -12.17
CA ASN A 354 -18.14 6.40 -11.42
C ASN A 354 -18.62 6.96 -10.07
N LEU A 355 -19.86 7.38 -10.02
CA LEU A 355 -20.44 8.02 -8.82
C LEU A 355 -20.52 7.06 -7.63
N GLU A 356 -20.74 5.77 -7.90
CA GLU A 356 -20.80 4.73 -6.87
C GLU A 356 -19.44 4.50 -6.22
N ALA A 357 -18.36 4.49 -7.01
CA ALA A 357 -17.00 4.36 -6.48
C ALA A 357 -16.54 5.61 -5.70
N ILE A 358 -16.93 6.81 -6.15
CA ILE A 358 -16.67 8.07 -5.43
C ILE A 358 -17.34 8.02 -4.05
N GLU A 359 -18.59 7.61 -3.98
CA GLU A 359 -19.33 7.46 -2.73
C GLU A 359 -18.69 6.38 -1.84
N PHE A 360 -18.30 5.24 -2.42
CA PHE A 360 -17.60 4.18 -1.73
C PHE A 360 -16.30 4.67 -1.06
N PHE A 361 -15.44 5.41 -1.77
CA PHE A 361 -14.20 5.95 -1.17
C PHE A 361 -14.47 6.94 -0.05
N ARG A 362 -15.43 7.84 -0.21
CA ARG A 362 -15.83 8.78 0.85
C ARG A 362 -16.34 8.04 2.08
N HIS A 363 -17.16 7.03 1.89
CA HIS A 363 -17.68 6.20 2.97
C HIS A 363 -16.56 5.43 3.66
N LEU A 364 -15.74 4.70 2.91
CA LEU A 364 -14.59 3.93 3.42
C LEU A 364 -13.66 4.81 4.27
N ASN A 365 -13.20 5.93 3.71
CA ASN A 365 -12.25 6.81 4.38
C ASN A 365 -12.86 7.48 5.61
N SER A 366 -14.14 7.85 5.57
CA SER A 366 -14.87 8.38 6.74
C SER A 366 -15.02 7.35 7.85
N VAL A 367 -15.28 6.08 7.52
CA VAL A 367 -15.36 4.99 8.49
C VAL A 367 -14.01 4.76 9.17
N LEU A 368 -12.93 4.65 8.41
CA LEU A 368 -11.58 4.44 8.95
C LEU A 368 -11.13 5.60 9.84
N THR A 369 -11.42 6.83 9.46
CA THR A 369 -11.18 8.02 10.28
C THR A 369 -12.05 8.02 11.53
N GLY A 370 -13.34 7.70 11.40
CA GLY A 370 -14.30 7.66 12.51
C GLY A 370 -13.97 6.61 13.57
N HIS A 371 -13.34 5.50 13.20
CA HIS A 371 -12.87 4.48 14.15
C HIS A 371 -11.60 4.91 14.90
N LEU A 372 -11.01 6.07 14.59
CA LEU A 372 -9.84 6.64 15.26
C LEU A 372 -8.67 5.66 15.38
N THR A 373 -8.48 4.83 14.37
CA THR A 373 -7.42 3.82 14.35
C THR A 373 -6.03 4.44 14.17
N GLY A 374 -5.96 5.63 13.56
CA GLY A 374 -4.73 6.25 13.10
C GLY A 374 -4.12 5.58 11.87
N ALA A 375 -4.84 4.65 11.23
CA ALA A 375 -4.40 4.00 10.00
C ALA A 375 -4.50 4.96 8.80
N MET A 376 -3.59 4.76 7.86
CA MET A 376 -3.48 5.60 6.65
C MET A 376 -4.17 4.93 5.46
N MET A 377 -4.82 5.73 4.63
CA MET A 377 -5.31 5.31 3.32
C MET A 377 -4.50 6.02 2.25
N ILE A 378 -3.84 5.25 1.40
CA ILE A 378 -2.90 5.74 0.39
C ILE A 378 -3.46 5.39 -0.99
N ALA A 379 -3.71 6.40 -1.83
CA ALA A 379 -4.25 6.17 -3.17
C ALA A 379 -3.13 6.02 -4.20
N GLU A 380 -3.13 4.92 -4.93
CA GLU A 380 -2.47 4.88 -6.23
C GLU A 380 -3.47 5.39 -7.27
N GLU A 381 -3.36 6.69 -7.56
CA GLU A 381 -4.23 7.39 -8.52
C GLU A 381 -3.35 8.14 -9.52
N SER A 382 -3.34 7.66 -10.76
CA SER A 382 -2.40 8.09 -11.80
C SER A 382 -2.88 9.30 -12.61
N THR A 383 -4.10 9.80 -12.38
CA THR A 383 -4.69 10.90 -13.14
C THR A 383 -4.61 12.24 -12.40
N ALA A 384 -5.15 13.27 -13.01
CA ALA A 384 -5.27 14.60 -12.41
C ALA A 384 -6.58 14.76 -11.59
N TRP A 385 -7.11 13.69 -11.00
CA TRP A 385 -8.30 13.79 -10.13
C TRP A 385 -8.03 14.74 -8.97
N PRO A 386 -8.86 15.78 -8.77
CA PRO A 386 -8.61 16.78 -7.74
C PRO A 386 -9.10 16.36 -6.37
N GLY A 387 -8.36 16.73 -5.31
CA GLY A 387 -8.79 16.55 -3.93
C GLY A 387 -8.84 15.10 -3.46
N VAL A 388 -7.94 14.24 -3.95
CA VAL A 388 -7.83 12.84 -3.49
C VAL A 388 -7.59 12.81 -1.99
N THR A 389 -6.71 13.69 -1.49
CA THR A 389 -6.34 13.76 -0.06
C THR A 389 -7.10 14.81 0.74
N LYS A 390 -8.06 15.51 0.13
CA LYS A 390 -8.95 16.42 0.86
C LYS A 390 -10.06 15.65 1.58
N PRO A 391 -10.51 16.15 2.74
CA PRO A 391 -11.63 15.55 3.47
C PRO A 391 -12.92 15.50 2.62
N PRO A 392 -13.80 14.50 2.83
CA PRO A 392 -15.08 14.42 2.11
C PRO A 392 -15.97 15.67 2.28
N GLU A 393 -15.90 16.35 3.42
CA GLU A 393 -16.63 17.59 3.71
C GLU A 393 -16.21 18.76 2.81
N GLU A 394 -14.97 18.72 2.30
CA GLU A 394 -14.43 19.67 1.33
C GLU A 394 -14.58 19.21 -0.12
N GLY A 395 -15.35 18.14 -0.34
CA GLY A 395 -15.58 17.55 -1.66
C GLY A 395 -14.51 16.57 -2.11
N GLY A 396 -13.53 16.25 -1.26
CA GLY A 396 -12.46 15.29 -1.54
C GLY A 396 -12.87 13.83 -1.40
N LEU A 397 -11.90 12.93 -1.56
CA LEU A 397 -12.08 11.48 -1.38
C LEU A 397 -11.70 10.99 0.03
N GLY A 398 -10.94 11.78 0.80
CA GLY A 398 -10.57 11.48 2.18
C GLY A 398 -9.36 10.56 2.35
N PHE A 399 -8.56 10.33 1.33
CA PHE A 399 -7.30 9.60 1.48
C PHE A 399 -6.29 10.39 2.32
N THR A 400 -5.40 9.70 3.00
CA THR A 400 -4.30 10.33 3.75
C THR A 400 -3.20 10.81 2.83
N PHE A 401 -2.84 9.97 1.84
CA PHE A 401 -1.79 10.24 0.87
C PHE A 401 -2.21 9.81 -0.54
N LYS A 402 -1.49 10.37 -1.52
CA LYS A 402 -1.55 9.98 -2.93
C LYS A 402 -0.13 9.71 -3.44
N TRP A 403 0.08 8.65 -4.21
CA TRP A 403 1.31 8.43 -4.96
C TRP A 403 1.49 9.53 -6.01
N ASN A 404 2.70 10.11 -6.09
CA ASN A 404 3.02 11.14 -7.08
C ASN A 404 3.58 10.51 -8.37
N MET A 405 2.68 10.00 -9.20
CA MET A 405 3.05 9.36 -10.47
C MET A 405 3.62 10.38 -11.47
N GLY A 406 3.13 11.62 -11.46
CA GLY A 406 3.63 12.69 -12.33
C GLY A 406 5.10 13.03 -12.05
N TRP A 407 5.45 13.23 -10.77
CA TRP A 407 6.83 13.42 -10.36
C TRP A 407 7.71 12.22 -10.74
N MET A 408 7.23 11.02 -10.51
CA MET A 408 7.97 9.79 -10.81
C MET A 408 8.33 9.70 -12.30
N HIS A 409 7.37 9.93 -13.19
CA HIS A 409 7.62 9.94 -14.65
C HIS A 409 8.66 11.00 -15.04
N ASP A 410 8.47 12.26 -14.63
CA ASP A 410 9.38 13.35 -14.96
C ASP A 410 10.79 13.11 -14.42
N PHE A 411 10.90 12.64 -13.18
CA PHE A 411 12.17 12.29 -12.54
C PHE A 411 12.90 11.18 -13.31
N LEU A 412 12.22 10.08 -13.60
CA LEU A 412 12.83 8.94 -14.30
C LEU A 412 13.19 9.28 -15.75
N GLU A 413 12.34 10.05 -16.44
CA GLU A 413 12.65 10.51 -17.79
C GLU A 413 13.92 11.38 -17.80
N TYR A 414 14.05 12.31 -16.85
CA TYR A 414 15.26 13.13 -16.73
C TYR A 414 16.50 12.30 -16.40
N MET A 415 16.38 11.36 -15.45
CA MET A 415 17.52 10.54 -14.99
C MET A 415 18.06 9.61 -16.07
N LYS A 416 17.21 9.13 -16.99
CA LYS A 416 17.59 8.30 -18.14
C LYS A 416 18.38 9.06 -19.22
N LEU A 417 18.25 10.38 -19.29
CA LEU A 417 18.89 11.18 -20.31
C LEU A 417 20.41 11.15 -20.20
N ASP A 418 21.08 11.05 -21.36
CA ASP A 418 22.48 11.42 -21.42
C ASP A 418 22.67 12.84 -20.86
N PRO A 419 23.68 13.10 -20.01
CA PRO A 419 23.88 14.38 -19.35
C PRO A 419 23.92 15.57 -20.29
N TYR A 420 24.35 15.39 -21.54
CA TYR A 420 24.37 16.45 -22.56
C TYR A 420 22.95 16.98 -22.87
N PHE A 421 21.95 16.12 -22.85
CA PHE A 421 20.57 16.51 -23.16
C PHE A 421 19.80 17.05 -21.94
N ARG A 422 20.31 16.89 -20.72
CA ARG A 422 19.64 17.33 -19.49
C ARG A 422 19.37 18.83 -19.45
N LYS A 423 20.27 19.64 -20.00
CA LYS A 423 20.09 21.10 -20.09
C LYS A 423 18.81 21.52 -20.83
N PHE A 424 18.36 20.73 -21.82
CA PHE A 424 17.14 20.98 -22.57
C PHE A 424 15.88 20.42 -21.90
N ASN A 425 16.04 19.65 -20.82
CA ASN A 425 14.96 18.97 -20.10
C ASN A 425 14.96 19.33 -18.59
N HIS A 426 15.60 20.44 -18.24
CA HIS A 426 15.75 20.89 -16.86
C HIS A 426 14.40 21.08 -16.14
N ASN A 427 13.37 21.49 -16.89
CA ASN A 427 12.02 21.69 -16.41
C ASN A 427 11.36 20.40 -15.89
N LYS A 428 11.75 19.19 -16.33
CA LYS A 428 11.22 17.93 -15.79
C LYS A 428 11.49 17.80 -14.29
N MET A 429 12.62 18.29 -13.82
CA MET A 429 12.97 18.26 -12.39
C MET A 429 12.32 19.39 -11.58
N THR A 430 11.96 20.51 -12.23
CA THR A 430 11.38 21.67 -11.54
C THR A 430 9.85 21.68 -11.57
N PHE A 431 9.23 21.04 -12.56
CA PHE A 431 7.79 21.05 -12.75
C PHE A 431 7.02 20.44 -11.56
N GLY A 432 7.51 19.34 -10.99
CA GLY A 432 6.88 18.67 -9.85
C GLY A 432 6.64 19.56 -8.62
N ILE A 433 7.48 20.59 -8.45
CA ILE A 433 7.31 21.56 -7.35
C ILE A 433 6.05 22.42 -7.55
N THR A 434 5.64 22.71 -8.78
CA THR A 434 4.49 23.58 -9.06
C THR A 434 3.18 23.06 -8.49
N TYR A 435 3.06 21.77 -8.27
CA TYR A 435 1.87 21.12 -7.70
C TYR A 435 2.15 20.31 -6.41
N ALA A 436 3.37 20.37 -5.89
CA ALA A 436 3.80 19.56 -4.74
C ALA A 436 2.94 19.72 -3.48
N THR A 437 2.21 20.84 -3.36
CA THR A 437 1.35 21.13 -2.20
C THR A 437 -0.15 20.92 -2.49
N SER A 438 -0.51 20.43 -3.68
CA SER A 438 -1.93 20.24 -4.06
C SER A 438 -2.57 19.03 -3.36
N GLU A 439 -1.76 18.03 -3.03
CA GLU A 439 -2.14 16.81 -2.32
C GLU A 439 -1.05 16.44 -1.29
N ASN A 440 -1.34 15.51 -0.40
CA ASN A 440 -0.34 14.90 0.46
C ASN A 440 0.37 13.79 -0.33
N TYR A 441 1.52 14.08 -0.91
CA TYR A 441 2.18 13.16 -1.83
C TYR A 441 3.16 12.19 -1.16
N ILE A 442 3.23 10.98 -1.75
CA ILE A 442 4.37 10.06 -1.60
C ILE A 442 5.11 10.02 -2.93
N LEU A 443 6.40 10.30 -2.92
CA LEU A 443 7.28 10.15 -4.07
C LEU A 443 7.62 8.67 -4.22
N THR A 444 7.18 8.06 -5.31
CA THR A 444 7.23 6.61 -5.50
C THR A 444 8.25 6.22 -6.56
N LEU A 445 9.18 5.35 -6.19
CA LEU A 445 9.97 4.54 -7.11
C LEU A 445 9.64 3.07 -6.84
N SER A 446 8.45 2.67 -7.30
CA SER A 446 7.79 1.41 -7.00
C SER A 446 8.26 0.24 -7.86
N HIS A 447 7.70 -0.94 -7.58
CA HIS A 447 7.92 -2.17 -8.33
C HIS A 447 7.63 -2.01 -9.84
N ASP A 448 6.59 -1.25 -10.21
CA ASP A 448 6.19 -1.05 -11.61
C ASP A 448 7.28 -0.41 -12.47
N GLU A 449 8.21 0.31 -11.86
CA GLU A 449 9.26 1.00 -12.59
C GLU A 449 10.50 0.15 -12.83
N VAL A 450 10.55 -1.09 -12.33
CA VAL A 450 11.72 -1.98 -12.44
C VAL A 450 11.37 -3.36 -13.01
N VAL A 451 10.34 -3.42 -13.83
CA VAL A 451 9.84 -4.60 -14.54
C VAL A 451 9.54 -4.29 -16.01
N HIS A 452 9.23 -5.29 -16.79
CA HIS A 452 8.69 -5.16 -18.15
C HIS A 452 9.57 -4.33 -19.10
N LEU A 453 10.88 -4.59 -19.10
CA LEU A 453 11.89 -3.93 -19.94
C LEU A 453 12.08 -2.43 -19.60
N LYS A 454 11.66 -1.99 -18.43
CA LYS A 454 11.90 -0.62 -17.94
C LYS A 454 13.30 -0.43 -17.32
N CYS A 455 14.07 -1.48 -17.13
CA CYS A 455 15.35 -1.57 -16.42
C CYS A 455 15.26 -1.33 -14.91
N SER A 456 16.21 -1.89 -14.13
CA SER A 456 16.41 -1.53 -12.72
C SER A 456 16.85 -0.07 -12.57
N MET A 457 16.73 0.54 -11.38
CA MET A 457 17.08 1.95 -11.18
C MET A 457 18.52 2.25 -11.59
N ILE A 458 19.49 1.39 -11.24
CA ILE A 458 20.89 1.59 -11.63
C ILE A 458 21.08 1.49 -13.14
N ASN A 459 20.34 0.60 -13.83
CA ASN A 459 20.47 0.43 -15.25
C ASN A 459 19.72 1.47 -16.10
N LYS A 460 18.84 2.25 -15.46
CA LYS A 460 18.29 3.47 -16.08
C LYS A 460 19.33 4.58 -16.21
N MET A 461 20.37 4.57 -15.37
CA MET A 461 21.38 5.63 -15.34
C MET A 461 22.33 5.52 -16.53
N PRO A 462 22.62 6.62 -17.24
CA PRO A 462 23.58 6.66 -18.33
C PRO A 462 25.03 6.61 -17.80
N GLY A 463 25.97 6.31 -18.68
CA GLY A 463 27.39 6.32 -18.40
C GLY A 463 27.98 4.96 -18.04
N LEU A 464 29.24 4.96 -17.60
CA LEU A 464 29.96 3.78 -17.10
C LEU A 464 29.56 3.47 -15.65
N ASN A 465 29.95 2.29 -15.13
CA ASN A 465 29.51 1.83 -13.82
C ASN A 465 29.68 2.88 -12.69
N GLY A 466 30.86 3.49 -12.56
CA GLY A 466 31.08 4.53 -11.55
C GLY A 466 30.16 5.74 -11.69
N ASP A 467 29.92 6.18 -12.91
CA ASP A 467 29.04 7.30 -13.23
C ASP A 467 27.57 6.95 -12.92
N LYS A 468 27.14 5.73 -13.23
CA LYS A 468 25.78 5.26 -12.90
C LYS A 468 25.49 5.36 -11.41
N PHE A 469 26.40 4.87 -10.57
CA PHE A 469 26.25 4.92 -9.11
C PHE A 469 26.31 6.35 -8.56
N ALA A 470 27.21 7.19 -9.07
CA ALA A 470 27.28 8.60 -8.67
C ALA A 470 26.00 9.35 -9.08
N ASN A 471 25.52 9.14 -10.30
CA ASN A 471 24.29 9.72 -10.80
C ASN A 471 23.05 9.29 -9.99
N LEU A 472 22.95 7.99 -9.66
CA LEU A 472 21.84 7.48 -8.84
C LEU A 472 21.87 8.05 -7.41
N LYS A 473 23.05 8.20 -6.80
CA LYS A 473 23.20 8.89 -5.50
C LYS A 473 22.70 10.34 -5.58
N ALA A 474 23.03 11.07 -6.64
CA ALA A 474 22.53 12.43 -6.87
C ALA A 474 20.99 12.45 -7.03
N GLY A 475 20.44 11.52 -7.79
CA GLY A 475 18.98 11.36 -7.96
C GLY A 475 18.26 11.08 -6.63
N TYR A 476 18.76 10.15 -5.85
CA TYR A 476 18.19 9.85 -4.53
C TYR A 476 18.29 11.04 -3.55
N THR A 477 19.35 11.84 -3.65
CA THR A 477 19.47 13.06 -2.87
C THR A 477 18.42 14.10 -3.28
N PHE A 478 18.16 14.24 -4.57
CA PHE A 478 17.11 15.12 -5.07
C PHE A 478 15.71 14.65 -4.58
N MET A 479 15.41 13.35 -4.72
CA MET A 479 14.19 12.77 -4.20
C MET A 479 14.03 13.06 -2.70
N MET A 480 15.10 12.89 -1.92
CA MET A 480 15.07 13.12 -0.47
C MET A 480 14.78 14.57 -0.10
N GLY A 481 15.30 15.53 -0.91
CA GLY A 481 15.07 16.96 -0.73
C GLY A 481 13.73 17.47 -1.28
N HIS A 482 13.11 16.77 -2.24
CA HIS A 482 11.81 17.16 -2.81
C HIS A 482 10.70 16.97 -1.77
N PRO A 483 9.70 17.89 -1.67
CA PRO A 483 8.52 17.70 -0.82
C PRO A 483 7.77 16.40 -1.11
N GLY A 484 7.30 15.74 -0.07
CA GLY A 484 6.57 14.46 -0.12
C GLY A 484 7.25 13.35 0.65
N LYS A 485 6.49 12.32 1.07
CA LYS A 485 7.03 11.11 1.70
C LYS A 485 7.80 10.29 0.65
N LYS A 486 8.52 9.26 1.06
CA LYS A 486 9.46 8.52 0.20
C LYS A 486 9.09 7.06 0.12
N LEU A 487 9.10 6.49 -1.07
CA LEU A 487 8.95 5.05 -1.29
C LEU A 487 10.02 4.58 -2.27
N LEU A 488 10.69 3.49 -1.91
CA LEU A 488 11.64 2.80 -2.77
C LEU A 488 11.39 1.29 -2.73
N PHE A 489 11.31 0.69 -3.91
CA PHE A 489 11.17 -0.76 -4.05
C PHE A 489 12.45 -1.50 -3.67
N MET A 490 12.29 -2.69 -3.09
CA MET A 490 13.37 -3.57 -2.65
C MET A 490 14.45 -3.78 -3.74
N GLY A 491 15.72 -3.87 -3.31
CA GLY A 491 16.86 -4.08 -4.20
C GLY A 491 17.40 -2.82 -4.87
N GLN A 492 16.61 -1.74 -4.94
CA GLN A 492 17.02 -0.50 -5.60
C GLN A 492 17.94 0.35 -4.71
N ASP A 493 17.91 0.16 -3.42
CA ASP A 493 18.76 0.81 -2.42
C ASP A 493 20.22 0.33 -2.42
N PHE A 494 20.48 -0.86 -2.97
CA PHE A 494 21.84 -1.33 -3.25
C PHE A 494 22.16 -1.45 -4.76
N GLY A 495 21.22 -1.03 -5.63
CA GLY A 495 21.44 -0.95 -7.07
C GLY A 495 21.47 -2.32 -7.77
N GLN A 496 20.52 -3.19 -7.48
CA GLN A 496 20.37 -4.46 -8.19
C GLN A 496 20.40 -4.24 -9.71
N TYR A 497 21.15 -5.07 -10.45
CA TYR A 497 21.27 -4.93 -11.90
C TYR A 497 20.07 -5.49 -12.66
N HIS A 498 19.56 -6.67 -12.25
CA HIS A 498 18.40 -7.25 -12.91
C HIS A 498 17.12 -6.49 -12.58
N GLU A 499 16.19 -6.47 -13.51
CA GLU A 499 14.80 -6.15 -13.21
C GLU A 499 14.25 -7.12 -12.16
N TRP A 500 13.22 -6.69 -11.45
CA TRP A 500 12.56 -7.56 -10.50
C TRP A 500 11.87 -8.74 -11.22
N ASP A 501 12.03 -9.93 -10.65
CA ASP A 501 11.35 -11.16 -11.03
C ASP A 501 10.84 -11.84 -9.75
N GLU A 502 9.53 -12.05 -9.65
CA GLU A 502 8.88 -12.64 -8.48
C GLU A 502 9.32 -14.07 -8.18
N LYS A 503 9.91 -14.76 -9.17
CA LYS A 503 10.35 -16.16 -9.05
C LYS A 503 11.68 -16.33 -8.34
N VAL A 504 12.51 -15.30 -8.33
CA VAL A 504 13.88 -15.37 -7.82
C VAL A 504 14.12 -14.43 -6.65
N SER A 505 15.10 -14.75 -5.82
CA SER A 505 15.57 -13.86 -4.76
C SER A 505 16.24 -12.62 -5.36
N LEU A 506 16.26 -11.51 -4.61
CA LEU A 506 17.15 -10.39 -4.94
C LEU A 506 18.60 -10.85 -4.99
N ASP A 507 19.41 -10.17 -5.80
CA ASP A 507 20.85 -10.44 -5.98
C ASP A 507 21.68 -9.94 -4.79
N TRP A 508 21.41 -10.48 -3.59
CA TRP A 508 22.02 -10.02 -2.33
C TRP A 508 23.55 -10.06 -2.33
N TYR A 509 24.19 -10.91 -3.15
CA TYR A 509 25.64 -10.94 -3.29
C TYR A 509 26.23 -9.63 -3.80
N LEU A 510 25.45 -8.83 -4.56
CA LEU A 510 25.86 -7.50 -5.01
C LEU A 510 26.09 -6.53 -3.86
N ALA A 511 25.35 -6.66 -2.75
CA ALA A 511 25.50 -5.78 -1.60
C ALA A 511 26.89 -5.86 -0.93
N ASP A 512 27.70 -6.87 -1.25
CA ASP A 512 29.09 -6.99 -0.81
C ASP A 512 30.09 -6.39 -1.81
N GLU A 513 29.65 -6.13 -3.04
CA GLU A 513 30.48 -5.50 -4.07
C GLU A 513 30.71 -4.00 -3.77
N PRO A 514 31.89 -3.45 -4.05
CA PRO A 514 32.28 -2.12 -3.57
C PRO A 514 31.30 -0.98 -3.93
N LEU A 515 30.85 -0.91 -5.20
CA LEU A 515 29.95 0.18 -5.65
C LEU A 515 28.53 0.03 -5.09
N HIS A 516 28.03 -1.19 -5.00
CA HIS A 516 26.70 -1.49 -4.45
C HIS A 516 26.65 -1.23 -2.93
N LYS A 517 27.67 -1.69 -2.22
CA LYS A 517 27.83 -1.44 -0.78
C LYS A 517 27.95 0.04 -0.47
N ASP A 518 28.64 0.79 -1.32
CA ASP A 518 28.78 2.24 -1.24
C ASP A 518 27.44 2.94 -1.44
N LEU A 519 26.67 2.56 -2.46
CA LEU A 519 25.33 3.08 -2.70
C LEU A 519 24.40 2.80 -1.52
N GLN A 520 24.38 1.54 -1.03
CA GLN A 520 23.54 1.14 0.09
C GLN A 520 23.85 1.96 1.36
N LYS A 521 25.14 2.14 1.65
CA LYS A 521 25.59 2.95 2.78
C LYS A 521 25.16 4.42 2.64
N TYR A 522 25.36 4.99 1.45
CA TYR A 522 24.94 6.36 1.16
C TYR A 522 23.44 6.54 1.31
N TYR A 523 22.64 5.64 0.74
CA TYR A 523 21.19 5.69 0.84
C TYR A 523 20.71 5.54 2.29
N SER A 524 21.32 4.65 3.06
CA SER A 524 21.08 4.54 4.50
C SER A 524 21.36 5.85 5.25
N ASP A 525 22.48 6.52 4.97
CA ASP A 525 22.81 7.80 5.58
C ASP A 525 21.80 8.91 5.15
N LEU A 526 21.31 8.89 3.91
CA LEU A 526 20.22 9.77 3.46
C LEU A 526 18.93 9.55 4.24
N LEU A 527 18.53 8.30 4.48
CA LEU A 527 17.34 7.95 5.27
C LEU A 527 17.47 8.42 6.72
N HIS A 528 18.64 8.28 7.33
CA HIS A 528 18.90 8.79 8.68
C HIS A 528 18.88 10.33 8.74
N VAL A 529 19.40 11.01 7.72
CA VAL A 529 19.27 12.47 7.57
C VAL A 529 17.79 12.85 7.43
N TYR A 530 17.03 12.14 6.60
CA TYR A 530 15.59 12.37 6.42
C TYR A 530 14.83 12.30 7.75
N GLN A 531 15.01 11.25 8.53
CA GLN A 531 14.35 11.13 9.84
C GLN A 531 14.77 12.22 10.84
N LYS A 532 16.05 12.56 10.83
CA LYS A 532 16.65 13.50 11.81
C LYS A 532 16.20 14.95 11.63
N TYR A 533 15.93 15.38 10.40
CA TYR A 533 15.70 16.78 10.09
C TYR A 533 14.24 17.06 9.73
N PRO A 534 13.46 17.68 10.64
CA PRO A 534 12.05 18.00 10.40
C PRO A 534 11.78 18.84 9.13
N ALA A 535 12.78 19.61 8.70
CA ALA A 535 12.71 20.35 7.44
C ALA A 535 12.40 19.48 6.21
N LEU A 536 12.59 18.16 6.28
CA LEU A 536 12.39 17.23 5.17
C LEU A 536 11.00 16.60 5.13
N TRP A 537 10.16 16.80 6.16
CA TRP A 537 8.88 16.13 6.25
C TRP A 537 7.74 16.91 6.95
N GLN A 538 8.04 17.97 7.73
CA GLN A 538 6.97 18.70 8.46
C GLN A 538 6.09 19.54 7.53
N LEU A 539 6.68 20.14 6.50
CA LEU A 539 6.02 21.08 5.61
C LEU A 539 6.02 20.58 4.14
N ASP A 540 5.75 19.27 3.96
CA ASP A 540 5.72 18.69 2.61
C ASP A 540 4.56 19.21 1.76
N SER A 541 3.41 19.54 2.37
CA SER A 541 2.22 20.10 1.72
C SER A 541 2.03 21.60 1.97
N ASP A 542 3.10 22.31 2.37
CA ASP A 542 3.08 23.76 2.61
C ASP A 542 4.21 24.45 1.83
N TRP A 543 3.87 25.49 1.09
CA TRP A 543 4.85 26.29 0.31
C TRP A 543 5.99 26.89 1.15
N ASN A 544 5.79 27.10 2.44
CA ASN A 544 6.84 27.58 3.34
C ASN A 544 7.97 26.55 3.54
N GLY A 545 7.72 25.27 3.27
CA GLY A 545 8.67 24.18 3.41
C GLY A 545 9.74 24.10 2.33
N PHE A 546 9.53 24.78 1.18
CA PHE A 546 10.43 24.69 0.03
C PHE A 546 10.72 26.07 -0.58
N GLN A 547 11.96 26.29 -0.99
CA GLN A 547 12.34 27.47 -1.78
C GLN A 547 13.46 27.12 -2.75
N TRP A 548 13.25 27.38 -4.02
CA TRP A 548 14.35 27.40 -4.99
C TRP A 548 15.36 28.49 -4.64
N ILE A 549 16.65 28.17 -4.71
CA ILE A 549 17.75 29.14 -4.79
C ILE A 549 18.01 29.44 -6.27
N ASN A 550 18.22 28.39 -7.06
CA ASN A 550 18.31 28.53 -8.51
C ASN A 550 17.57 27.37 -9.20
N ALA A 551 16.42 27.69 -9.81
CA ALA A 551 15.63 26.76 -10.61
C ALA A 551 16.04 26.75 -12.09
N ASN A 552 16.91 27.68 -12.53
CA ASN A 552 17.15 27.99 -13.93
C ASN A 552 18.59 27.70 -14.41
N ASP A 553 19.38 26.97 -13.63
CA ASP A 553 20.74 26.58 -13.98
C ASP A 553 20.78 25.37 -14.95
N GLY A 554 19.96 25.46 -16.00
CA GLY A 554 19.79 24.38 -16.98
C GLY A 554 21.08 24.10 -17.76
N ASP A 555 21.84 25.15 -18.14
CA ASP A 555 23.08 24.99 -18.90
C ASP A 555 24.12 24.12 -18.16
N ARG A 556 24.14 24.18 -16.84
CA ARG A 556 25.01 23.36 -15.99
C ARG A 556 24.31 22.15 -15.40
N SER A 557 22.98 22.02 -15.56
CA SER A 557 22.14 20.99 -14.96
C SER A 557 22.38 20.85 -13.44
N ILE A 558 22.44 21.99 -12.75
CA ILE A 558 22.61 22.07 -11.30
C ILE A 558 21.33 22.59 -10.68
N PHE A 559 20.95 22.02 -9.55
CA PHE A 559 19.78 22.40 -8.76
C PHE A 559 20.20 22.82 -7.38
N SER A 560 19.71 23.96 -6.91
CA SER A 560 19.89 24.40 -5.53
C SER A 560 18.60 24.92 -4.94
N PHE A 561 18.26 24.42 -3.74
CA PHE A 561 17.02 24.75 -3.05
C PHE A 561 17.15 24.57 -1.54
N ILE A 562 16.21 25.15 -0.81
CA ILE A 562 16.11 25.10 0.64
C ILE A 562 14.89 24.33 1.09
N ARG A 563 15.05 23.51 2.13
CA ARG A 563 13.97 22.94 2.93
C ARG A 563 13.96 23.59 4.31
N ARG A 564 12.73 23.85 4.81
CA ARG A 564 12.51 24.49 6.12
C ARG A 564 11.63 23.66 7.02
N ASP A 565 11.90 23.71 8.32
CA ASP A 565 10.99 23.22 9.36
C ASP A 565 9.95 24.30 9.73
N GLU A 566 8.93 23.95 10.50
CA GLU A 566 7.88 24.86 10.97
C GLU A 566 8.44 26.07 11.75
N THR A 567 9.58 25.92 12.38
CA THR A 567 10.23 27.01 13.16
C THR A 567 11.05 27.96 12.31
N GLY A 568 11.39 27.58 11.09
CA GLY A 568 12.32 28.31 10.21
C GLY A 568 13.76 28.42 10.75
N LYS A 569 14.12 27.61 11.78
CA LYS A 569 15.42 27.64 12.46
C LYS A 569 16.33 26.47 12.12
N LYS A 570 15.78 25.38 11.61
CA LYS A 570 16.53 24.17 11.24
C LYS A 570 16.39 23.94 9.74
N ASN A 571 17.11 24.71 8.97
CA ASN A 571 17.00 24.71 7.51
C ASN A 571 18.08 23.82 6.88
N LEU A 572 17.76 23.27 5.73
CA LEU A 572 18.71 22.53 4.90
C LEU A 572 18.80 23.17 3.51
N LEU A 573 20.01 23.28 3.02
CA LEU A 573 20.32 23.70 1.65
C LEU A 573 20.81 22.47 0.87
N PHE A 574 20.23 22.24 -0.29
CA PHE A 574 20.62 21.20 -1.24
C PHE A 574 21.32 21.83 -2.44
N VAL A 575 22.41 21.21 -2.88
CA VAL A 575 23.14 21.58 -4.11
C VAL A 575 23.48 20.29 -4.86
N ILE A 576 22.95 20.12 -6.08
CA ILE A 576 23.03 18.86 -6.80
C ILE A 576 23.46 19.10 -8.25
N ASN A 577 24.53 18.43 -8.67
CA ASN A 577 25.10 18.47 -10.01
C ASN A 577 24.77 17.17 -10.77
N PHE A 578 23.99 17.25 -11.83
CA PHE A 578 23.64 16.11 -12.66
C PHE A 578 24.52 15.97 -13.92
N THR A 579 25.73 16.48 -13.89
CA THR A 579 26.70 16.37 -15.00
C THR A 579 27.99 15.68 -14.59
N PRO A 580 28.73 15.07 -15.55
CA PRO A 580 30.05 14.48 -15.30
C PRO A 580 31.16 15.53 -15.14
N VAL A 581 30.82 16.79 -14.94
CA VAL A 581 31.78 17.90 -14.87
C VAL A 581 31.86 18.41 -13.42
N ALA A 582 33.01 18.24 -12.77
CA ALA A 582 33.27 18.83 -11.47
C ALA A 582 33.36 20.37 -11.55
N ARG A 583 32.99 21.05 -10.47
CA ARG A 583 32.98 22.51 -10.34
C ARG A 583 33.73 22.91 -9.08
N ASP A 584 35.05 23.09 -9.18
CA ASP A 584 35.95 23.27 -8.01
C ASP A 584 35.63 24.53 -7.18
N ASP A 585 35.04 25.56 -7.80
CA ASP A 585 34.64 26.82 -7.15
C ASP A 585 33.17 27.16 -7.48
N TYR A 586 32.25 26.20 -7.32
CA TYR A 586 30.84 26.46 -7.54
C TYR A 586 30.30 27.40 -6.46
N ARG A 587 29.79 28.56 -6.88
CA ARG A 587 29.24 29.54 -5.96
C ARG A 587 27.76 29.32 -5.75
N VAL A 588 27.37 29.18 -4.49
CA VAL A 588 25.98 28.93 -4.07
C VAL A 588 25.43 30.20 -3.45
N GLY A 589 24.33 30.72 -4.00
CA GLY A 589 23.58 31.81 -3.41
C GLY A 589 22.83 31.37 -2.16
N VAL A 590 22.75 32.22 -1.14
CA VAL A 590 22.05 31.91 0.12
C VAL A 590 21.35 33.16 0.70
N PRO A 591 20.18 32.99 1.35
CA PRO A 591 19.36 34.13 1.80
C PRO A 591 19.87 34.83 3.04
N LYS A 592 20.68 34.15 3.87
CA LYS A 592 21.13 34.68 5.18
C LYS A 592 22.64 34.70 5.31
N SER A 593 23.15 35.70 6.03
CA SER A 593 24.51 35.67 6.53
C SER A 593 24.63 34.63 7.66
N GLY A 594 25.58 33.72 7.56
CA GLY A 594 25.76 32.69 8.56
C GLY A 594 26.76 31.60 8.14
N THR A 595 26.79 30.55 8.93
CA THR A 595 27.60 29.36 8.68
C THR A 595 26.74 28.27 8.05
N TYR A 596 27.24 27.72 6.96
CA TYR A 596 26.66 26.61 6.21
C TYR A 596 27.56 25.38 6.42
N SER A 597 27.09 24.41 7.17
CA SER A 597 27.86 23.22 7.52
C SER A 597 27.37 22.01 6.76
N LEU A 598 28.25 21.37 6.01
CA LEU A 598 27.97 20.14 5.29
C LEU A 598 27.56 19.03 6.28
N ILE A 599 26.46 18.36 6.00
CA ILE A 599 25.99 17.22 6.81
C ILE A 599 26.03 15.89 6.03
N LEU A 600 25.97 15.96 4.71
CA LEU A 600 26.10 14.83 3.82
C LEU A 600 26.52 15.31 2.43
N ASP A 601 27.42 14.57 1.78
CA ASP A 601 27.70 14.68 0.36
C ASP A 601 27.79 13.29 -0.29
N SER A 602 27.53 13.19 -1.59
CA SER A 602 27.64 11.94 -2.32
C SER A 602 29.08 11.61 -2.76
N GLY A 603 29.97 12.59 -2.72
CA GLY A 603 31.33 12.49 -3.22
C GLY A 603 31.43 12.17 -4.70
N HIS A 604 32.67 11.90 -5.17
CA HIS A 604 32.94 11.26 -6.45
C HIS A 604 33.75 9.98 -6.19
N GLY A 605 33.24 8.84 -6.65
CA GLY A 605 33.80 7.53 -6.32
C GLY A 605 33.15 6.90 -5.08
N LEU A 606 33.94 6.19 -4.27
CA LEU A 606 33.42 5.55 -3.07
C LEU A 606 33.08 6.57 -1.99
N TYR A 607 31.85 6.46 -1.45
CA TYR A 607 31.33 7.34 -0.40
C TYR A 607 32.01 7.04 0.94
N LYS A 608 32.55 8.07 1.58
CA LYS A 608 33.12 7.95 2.91
C LYS A 608 32.52 9.01 3.83
N ARG A 609 31.64 8.58 4.72
CA ARG A 609 30.97 9.44 5.68
C ARG A 609 31.97 10.23 6.53
N GLY A 610 31.86 11.57 6.48
CA GLY A 610 32.67 12.46 7.31
C GLY A 610 34.10 12.73 6.83
N GLU A 611 34.51 12.18 5.67
CA GLU A 611 35.84 12.47 5.10
C GLU A 611 35.96 13.93 4.61
N HIS A 612 34.82 14.54 4.24
CA HIS A 612 34.75 15.92 3.76
C HIS A 612 34.06 16.83 4.78
N ALA A 613 34.68 17.03 5.96
CA ALA A 613 34.20 18.06 6.87
C ALA A 613 34.36 19.43 6.21
N PHE A 614 33.23 20.00 5.77
CA PHE A 614 33.20 21.33 5.15
C PHE A 614 32.25 22.25 5.94
N SER A 615 32.70 23.47 6.16
CA SER A 615 31.90 24.53 6.75
C SER A 615 32.36 25.86 6.18
N ALA A 616 31.44 26.61 5.63
CA ALA A 616 31.70 27.92 5.05
C ALA A 616 30.87 29.00 5.73
N ARG A 617 31.47 30.15 5.99
CA ARG A 617 30.73 31.36 6.34
C ARG A 617 30.40 32.12 5.07
N SER A 618 29.11 32.41 4.85
CA SER A 618 28.67 33.18 3.69
C SER A 618 29.23 34.60 3.71
N LYS A 619 29.56 35.10 2.53
CA LYS A 619 30.03 36.47 2.33
C LYS A 619 28.91 37.32 1.71
N LYS A 620 28.89 38.63 1.96
CA LYS A 620 28.01 39.59 1.30
C LYS A 620 28.44 39.74 -0.16
N ARG A 621 28.05 38.78 -0.96
CA ARG A 621 28.29 38.71 -2.39
C ARG A 621 27.06 38.07 -3.02
N GLU A 622 26.39 38.85 -3.87
CA GLU A 622 25.19 38.37 -4.57
C GLU A 622 25.50 37.17 -5.48
N CYS A 623 24.61 36.18 -5.48
CA CYS A 623 24.65 35.04 -6.37
C CYS A 623 23.22 34.43 -6.43
N ASP A 624 22.77 34.03 -7.61
CA ASP A 624 21.46 33.42 -7.83
C ASP A 624 20.28 34.24 -7.24
N GLY A 625 20.37 35.59 -7.34
CA GLY A 625 19.38 36.48 -6.72
C GLY A 625 19.38 36.52 -5.21
N GLN A 626 20.35 35.88 -4.54
CA GLN A 626 20.48 35.87 -3.08
C GLN A 626 21.56 36.87 -2.64
N PRO A 627 21.37 37.57 -1.49
CA PRO A 627 22.29 38.63 -1.04
C PRO A 627 23.66 38.12 -0.53
N TYR A 628 23.75 36.87 -0.22
CA TYR A 628 24.96 36.24 0.28
C TYR A 628 25.30 34.98 -0.53
N SER A 629 26.55 34.56 -0.47
CA SER A 629 27.01 33.34 -1.13
C SER A 629 28.26 32.75 -0.46
N PHE A 630 28.53 31.50 -0.74
CA PHE A 630 29.79 30.82 -0.44
C PHE A 630 30.23 29.94 -1.62
N ALA A 631 31.50 29.56 -1.67
CA ALA A 631 32.01 28.62 -2.67
C ALA A 631 32.07 27.21 -2.11
N TYR A 632 31.77 26.23 -2.95
CA TYR A 632 31.83 24.81 -2.62
C TYR A 632 32.41 24.02 -3.81
N PRO A 633 33.41 23.12 -3.57
CA PRO A 633 33.92 22.24 -4.63
C PRO A 633 32.88 21.15 -4.90
N LEU A 634 32.05 21.36 -5.90
CA LEU A 634 30.93 20.47 -6.26
C LEU A 634 31.42 19.39 -7.23
N PRO A 635 31.46 18.11 -6.81
CA PRO A 635 31.94 17.01 -7.67
C PRO A 635 31.07 16.77 -8.88
N ALA A 636 31.61 16.03 -9.87
CA ALA A 636 30.83 15.44 -10.94
C ALA A 636 29.77 14.50 -10.36
N TYR A 637 28.51 14.64 -10.83
CA TYR A 637 27.34 13.93 -10.25
C TYR A 637 27.25 14.09 -8.72
N GLY A 638 27.82 15.17 -8.18
CA GLY A 638 27.89 15.42 -6.74
C GLY A 638 26.61 16.05 -6.20
N ALA A 639 26.21 15.59 -5.03
CA ALA A 639 25.10 16.16 -4.27
C ALA A 639 25.57 16.47 -2.84
N ALA A 640 25.20 17.66 -2.34
CA ALA A 640 25.59 18.12 -1.01
C ALA A 640 24.39 18.69 -0.25
N ILE A 641 24.32 18.37 1.04
CA ILE A 641 23.30 18.88 1.97
C ILE A 641 23.99 19.65 3.08
N PHE A 642 23.60 20.92 3.25
CA PHE A 642 24.13 21.78 4.30
C PHE A 642 23.04 22.14 5.30
N LYS A 643 23.35 22.15 6.58
CA LYS A 643 22.50 22.76 7.61
C LYS A 643 22.87 24.22 7.83
N PHE A 644 21.86 25.05 8.09
CA PHE A 644 22.02 26.45 8.51
C PHE A 644 20.80 26.93 9.32
N ASN A 645 20.96 28.04 10.05
CA ASN A 645 19.92 28.61 10.92
C ASN A 645 19.34 29.91 10.37
#